data_deacf9326fae9df5d5a6d0b7a7f5e900
#
_entry.id   deacf9326fae9df5d5a6d0b7a7f5e900
#
_cell.length_a   1.000
_cell.length_b   1.000
_cell.length_c   1.000
_cell.angle_alpha   90.00
_cell.angle_beta   90.00
_cell.angle_gamma   90.00
#
_symmetry.space_group_name_H-M   'P 1'
#
loop_
_entity.id
_entity.type
_entity.pdbx_description
1 polymer ?
#
loop_
_entity_poly.entity_id
_entity_poly.type
_entity_poly.pdbx_seq_one_letter_code
_entity_poly.pdbx_strand_id
1 'polypeptide(L)'
;MSTPNPTAALASPSADEWRRVFALLDTALDLEPADRGAWLARLGPEHAPLAPWLDELLRTHADRETADFLRGGAFVLDASGASPVRGRIVGPYRLLREIGEGGMATVWLAERADGLLERKVAVKLPHVSWGPSLSERMARERSILAALVHPNIARLYDAGLSDDGRPYLALEYIDGQPVDAYAASRGLPVGERIGLIVQVARAVAHAHAHLVVHRDLKPSNILVDAQGRAHLLDFGVAKLVDPGEGAALPSQATLATGRALTPDYASPEQIRGDPIGTASDIYSLGVVAFELLAGVRPYRLSKISGAGALAEAIARVDIPPASRAAASPALQAELRGDLDAILARALAPAGRDRYATVDALADDLERHLRGEPVLARAASLGYVAGRWVRRHKLESAIALALVLAALGGAYAQVAVSLALGAGALVALWQRNRAVRQAEIARAALARGEQVKEFIASIFTQAVPRAGKGGVVAAADLLRAAAKRVETDLAGQPAVGAELAALIGASFNELNEVQAAVEWLPKAIELCTRELGPVHRLTLQSRYRLVEASNYVGDLATAEVLLPPLLRDLRALQPPEPKLLAAALEDQCFVHAKRAREPEAIAALNEALEVATHHLGEGSDSALSTRVALSNTLIHFGRKREALEAMGPALALARAAYGAQRPHRMLLAVERGQADAMASNQRPRDAVPLLRQVLADQQALDVEETARVREAMTFLGKALLLNGRLEEAAAVFARATALHARLTGGANFEAAGAHSWQGRVAVMQGDGPAALDHFGRANAIAAALGDEGEVQTSNRASLNAWALALAGRDAEALAAAGDAAAASPKGPIPMRLLLGRAIALRGSGRCDEAVQAARLALEAAEGSDCPALEHGLATVEAARCHLAANDPAQAAARWREALTVWEAGQVDGMAERPAVAAGLEALQPPT
;
A
#
# COMPACT_ATOMS: atom_id res chain seq x y z
N MET A 1 32.97 -28.33 55.96
CA MET A 1 31.81 -29.21 55.69
C MET A 1 30.81 -28.42 54.89
N SER A 2 30.84 -28.66 53.61
CA SER A 2 30.00 -27.99 52.61
C SER A 2 28.61 -28.60 52.65
N THR A 3 27.59 -27.77 52.78
CA THR A 3 26.18 -28.17 52.64
C THR A 3 25.90 -28.49 51.16
N PRO A 4 25.20 -29.57 50.80
CA PRO A 4 24.86 -29.86 49.40
C PRO A 4 23.69 -29.01 48.96
N ASN A 5 23.83 -28.48 47.75
CA ASN A 5 22.82 -27.76 46.99
C ASN A 5 21.67 -28.72 46.55
N PRO A 6 20.39 -28.48 46.85
CA PRO A 6 19.28 -29.37 46.53
C PRO A 6 18.60 -29.01 45.17
N THR A 7 19.33 -28.89 44.09
CA THR A 7 18.77 -28.89 42.75
C THR A 7 19.20 -30.14 41.98
N ALA A 8 18.73 -31.31 42.46
CA ALA A 8 18.63 -32.48 41.60
C ALA A 8 17.49 -32.19 40.60
N ALA A 9 17.79 -32.20 39.30
CA ALA A 9 16.85 -31.97 38.23
C ALA A 9 15.67 -32.96 38.32
N LEU A 10 14.51 -32.50 38.74
CA LEU A 10 13.25 -33.24 38.62
C LEU A 10 12.97 -33.45 37.12
N ALA A 11 12.79 -34.69 36.71
CA ALA A 11 12.39 -35.01 35.34
C ALA A 11 11.07 -34.32 35.03
N SER A 12 11.00 -33.60 33.91
CA SER A 12 9.78 -32.86 33.53
C SER A 12 8.58 -33.81 33.37
N PRO A 13 7.41 -33.50 33.96
CA PRO A 13 6.20 -34.30 33.83
C PRO A 13 5.77 -34.46 32.37
N SER A 14 5.19 -35.61 32.05
CA SER A 14 4.53 -35.85 30.74
C SER A 14 3.27 -34.98 30.58
N ALA A 15 2.74 -34.86 29.36
CA ALA A 15 1.54 -34.08 29.09
C ALA A 15 0.30 -34.51 29.89
N ASP A 16 0.21 -35.80 30.23
CA ASP A 16 -0.87 -36.35 31.08
C ASP A 16 -0.67 -36.06 32.58
N GLU A 17 0.58 -36.05 33.04
CA GLU A 17 0.94 -35.63 34.38
C GLU A 17 0.72 -34.15 34.60
N TRP A 18 1.04 -33.32 33.61
CA TRP A 18 0.73 -31.89 33.64
C TRP A 18 -0.77 -31.61 33.75
N ARG A 19 -1.64 -32.32 33.03
CA ARG A 19 -3.09 -32.20 33.17
C ARG A 19 -3.55 -32.48 34.59
N ARG A 20 -2.96 -33.49 35.24
CA ARG A 20 -3.25 -33.83 36.67
C ARG A 20 -2.71 -32.79 37.63
N VAL A 21 -1.51 -32.23 37.36
CA VAL A 21 -0.94 -31.15 38.16
C VAL A 21 -1.85 -29.92 38.14
N PHE A 22 -2.35 -29.52 36.97
CA PHE A 22 -3.22 -28.35 36.86
C PHE A 22 -4.58 -28.58 37.54
N ALA A 23 -5.19 -29.75 37.40
CA ALA A 23 -6.44 -30.06 38.08
C ALA A 23 -6.31 -30.06 39.63
N LEU A 24 -5.16 -30.49 40.13
CA LEU A 24 -4.87 -30.45 41.58
C LEU A 24 -4.50 -29.02 42.02
N LEU A 25 -3.85 -28.24 41.18
CA LEU A 25 -3.52 -26.84 41.45
C LEU A 25 -4.81 -25.99 41.59
N ASP A 26 -5.79 -26.19 40.71
CA ASP A 26 -7.08 -25.49 40.79
C ASP A 26 -7.76 -25.81 42.15
N THR A 27 -7.76 -27.10 42.57
CA THR A 27 -8.31 -27.49 43.87
C THR A 27 -7.56 -26.85 45.04
N ALA A 28 -6.24 -26.70 44.90
CA ALA A 28 -5.39 -26.09 45.95
C ALA A 28 -5.56 -24.57 46.04
N LEU A 29 -5.83 -23.90 44.90
CA LEU A 29 -6.05 -22.46 44.82
C LEU A 29 -7.40 -22.03 45.40
N ASP A 30 -8.39 -22.91 45.40
CA ASP A 30 -9.70 -22.70 46.05
C ASP A 30 -9.60 -22.76 47.61
N LEU A 31 -8.48 -23.24 48.17
CA LEU A 31 -8.27 -23.27 49.64
C LEU A 31 -7.62 -21.95 50.10
N GLU A 32 -7.95 -21.55 51.36
CA GLU A 32 -7.26 -20.45 52.01
C GLU A 32 -5.74 -20.70 52.04
N PRO A 33 -4.88 -19.67 51.80
CA PRO A 33 -3.43 -19.82 51.72
C PRO A 33 -2.80 -20.58 52.87
N ALA A 34 -3.34 -20.45 54.09
CA ALA A 34 -2.89 -21.15 55.31
C ALA A 34 -3.14 -22.66 55.27
N ASP A 35 -4.13 -23.13 54.52
CA ASP A 35 -4.55 -24.52 54.46
C ASP A 35 -3.92 -25.31 53.31
N ARG A 36 -3.31 -24.65 52.32
CA ARG A 36 -2.71 -25.24 51.12
C ARG A 36 -1.59 -26.21 51.44
N GLY A 37 -0.70 -25.87 52.41
CA GLY A 37 0.40 -26.73 52.85
C GLY A 37 -0.08 -28.02 53.50
N ALA A 38 -1.13 -27.94 54.33
CA ALA A 38 -1.73 -29.10 54.98
C ALA A 38 -2.51 -29.99 53.99
N TRP A 39 -3.06 -29.42 52.95
CA TRP A 39 -3.73 -30.15 51.85
C TRP A 39 -2.70 -30.88 50.99
N LEU A 40 -1.59 -30.21 50.64
CA LEU A 40 -0.50 -30.79 49.84
C LEU A 40 0.10 -32.03 50.53
N ALA A 41 0.27 -31.97 51.86
CA ALA A 41 0.78 -33.09 52.68
C ALA A 41 -0.20 -34.29 52.78
N ARG A 42 -1.48 -34.12 52.40
CA ARG A 42 -2.53 -35.15 52.44
C ARG A 42 -2.88 -35.72 51.06
N LEU A 43 -2.14 -35.34 49.98
CA LEU A 43 -2.30 -35.94 48.69
C LEU A 43 -2.09 -37.45 48.71
N GLY A 44 -3.00 -38.16 48.02
CA GLY A 44 -2.93 -39.63 47.92
C GLY A 44 -1.66 -40.11 47.22
N PRO A 45 -1.25 -41.38 47.47
CA PRO A 45 -0.03 -41.95 46.94
C PRO A 45 0.05 -41.90 45.41
N GLU A 46 -1.10 -41.84 44.68
CA GLU A 46 -1.19 -41.66 43.23
C GLU A 46 -0.82 -40.27 42.75
N HIS A 47 -0.82 -39.28 43.63
CA HIS A 47 -0.47 -37.89 43.32
C HIS A 47 0.87 -37.44 43.99
N ALA A 48 1.45 -38.26 44.82
CA ALA A 48 2.71 -38.00 45.54
C ALA A 48 3.88 -37.61 44.60
N PRO A 49 4.05 -38.20 43.38
CA PRO A 49 5.09 -37.76 42.41
C PRO A 49 4.88 -36.34 41.89
N LEU A 50 3.67 -35.80 41.97
CA LEU A 50 3.31 -34.48 41.44
C LEU A 50 3.40 -33.37 42.51
N ALA A 51 3.50 -33.75 43.80
CA ALA A 51 3.54 -32.84 44.92
C ALA A 51 4.66 -31.79 44.86
N PRO A 52 5.90 -32.12 44.43
CA PRO A 52 6.98 -31.12 44.28
C PRO A 52 6.65 -30.02 43.29
N TRP A 53 5.99 -30.36 42.17
CA TRP A 53 5.58 -29.41 41.16
C TRP A 53 4.42 -28.55 41.65
N LEU A 54 3.48 -29.10 42.37
CA LEU A 54 2.39 -28.37 43.00
C LEU A 54 2.90 -27.40 44.07
N ASP A 55 3.85 -27.80 44.89
CA ASP A 55 4.47 -26.97 45.94
C ASP A 55 5.17 -25.75 45.32
N GLU A 56 5.94 -25.98 44.26
CA GLU A 56 6.63 -24.92 43.53
C GLU A 56 5.65 -23.92 42.88
N LEU A 57 4.58 -24.41 42.23
CA LEU A 57 3.54 -23.57 41.65
C LEU A 57 2.78 -22.76 42.70
N LEU A 58 2.48 -23.36 43.89
CA LEU A 58 1.80 -22.66 44.97
C LEU A 58 2.70 -21.62 45.65
N ARG A 59 4.02 -21.86 45.80
CA ARG A 59 4.99 -20.86 46.29
C ARG A 59 5.08 -19.70 45.32
N THR A 60 5.23 -19.97 44.01
CA THR A 60 5.28 -18.95 42.98
C THR A 60 4.02 -18.09 42.98
N HIS A 61 2.86 -18.66 43.31
CA HIS A 61 1.60 -17.92 43.44
C HIS A 61 1.57 -17.06 44.71
N ALA A 62 2.06 -17.57 45.84
CA ALA A 62 2.11 -16.85 47.13
C ALA A 62 3.09 -15.66 47.09
N ASP A 63 4.25 -15.81 46.43
CA ASP A 63 5.23 -14.74 46.25
C ASP A 63 4.69 -13.59 45.37
N ARG A 64 3.71 -13.91 44.49
CA ARG A 64 3.02 -12.92 43.66
C ARG A 64 1.88 -12.18 44.35
N GLU A 65 1.27 -12.76 45.34
CA GLU A 65 0.27 -12.08 46.18
C GLU A 65 0.90 -11.02 47.12
N THR A 66 2.20 -11.15 47.41
CA THR A 66 2.93 -10.29 48.36
C THR A 66 3.83 -9.25 47.72
N ALA A 67 4.19 -9.38 46.48
CA ALA A 67 5.08 -8.45 45.76
C ALA A 67 4.34 -7.75 44.62
N ASP A 68 4.16 -6.46 44.82
CA ASP A 68 3.92 -5.39 43.83
C ASP A 68 3.76 -5.87 42.37
N PHE A 69 2.55 -5.84 41.86
CA PHE A 69 2.08 -6.28 40.53
C PHE A 69 2.81 -5.60 39.31
N LEU A 70 3.80 -4.77 39.57
CA LEU A 70 4.54 -3.99 38.52
C LEU A 70 6.01 -4.39 38.32
N ARG A 71 6.54 -5.42 39.01
CA ARG A 71 7.96 -5.78 38.93
C ARG A 71 8.25 -7.31 39.01
N GLY A 72 7.62 -8.13 38.21
CA GLY A 72 7.94 -9.57 38.25
C GLY A 72 7.70 -10.27 36.91
N GLY A 73 8.78 -10.83 36.36
CA GLY A 73 8.76 -11.55 35.09
C GLY A 73 7.93 -12.83 35.15
N ALA A 74 7.29 -13.16 34.04
CA ALA A 74 6.52 -14.37 33.86
C ALA A 74 7.45 -15.59 33.61
N PHE A 75 7.15 -16.69 34.30
CA PHE A 75 7.81 -17.99 34.04
C PHE A 75 7.35 -18.51 32.67
N VAL A 76 8.29 -18.70 31.76
CA VAL A 76 8.11 -19.35 30.45
C VAL A 76 8.41 -20.83 30.61
N LEU A 77 7.41 -21.69 30.42
CA LEU A 77 7.67 -23.13 30.22
C LEU A 77 8.12 -23.29 28.76
N ASP A 78 9.44 -23.28 28.58
CA ASP A 78 10.08 -23.55 27.29
C ASP A 78 10.27 -25.05 27.11
N ALA A 79 9.59 -25.66 26.16
CA ALA A 79 9.79 -27.05 25.76
C ALA A 79 11.03 -27.24 24.88
N SER A 80 11.81 -26.18 24.59
CA SER A 80 13.09 -26.25 23.89
C SER A 80 13.96 -25.02 24.18
N GLY A 81 14.90 -25.20 25.04
CA GLY A 81 15.88 -24.32 25.62
C GLY A 81 16.35 -23.08 24.85
N ALA A 82 16.50 -22.05 25.63
CA ALA A 82 17.20 -20.78 25.50
C ALA A 82 16.31 -19.57 25.21
N SER A 83 16.07 -18.77 26.26
CA SER A 83 15.66 -17.37 26.14
C SER A 83 16.59 -16.64 25.15
N PRO A 84 16.11 -15.74 24.32
CA PRO A 84 16.96 -15.00 23.41
C PRO A 84 17.97 -14.17 24.21
N VAL A 85 19.25 -14.43 23.97
CA VAL A 85 20.37 -13.81 24.66
C VAL A 85 20.74 -12.52 23.92
N ARG A 86 21.11 -11.48 24.67
CA ARG A 86 21.68 -10.25 24.12
C ARG A 86 22.78 -10.57 23.08
N GLY A 87 22.72 -9.97 21.90
CA GLY A 87 23.64 -10.21 20.78
C GLY A 87 23.22 -11.33 19.82
N ARG A 88 22.15 -12.07 20.11
CA ARG A 88 21.58 -13.08 19.22
C ARG A 88 21.05 -12.41 17.94
N ILE A 89 21.21 -13.08 16.82
CA ILE A 89 20.65 -12.66 15.53
C ILE A 89 19.30 -13.36 15.33
N VAL A 90 18.28 -12.59 14.97
CA VAL A 90 16.93 -13.05 14.64
C VAL A 90 16.57 -12.50 13.25
N GLY A 91 16.56 -13.36 12.24
CA GLY A 91 16.52 -12.89 10.86
C GLY A 91 17.69 -11.93 10.60
N PRO A 92 17.48 -10.77 9.99
CA PRO A 92 18.54 -9.79 9.76
C PRO A 92 18.84 -8.87 10.95
N TYR A 93 18.29 -9.13 12.15
CA TYR A 93 18.36 -8.23 13.30
C TYR A 93 19.18 -8.80 14.45
N ARG A 94 20.07 -7.97 15.01
CA ARG A 94 20.84 -8.26 16.23
C ARG A 94 20.11 -7.69 17.44
N LEU A 95 19.76 -8.52 18.41
CA LEU A 95 19.09 -8.12 19.65
C LEU A 95 20.06 -7.39 20.57
N LEU A 96 19.72 -6.17 21.00
CA LEU A 96 20.57 -5.32 21.84
C LEU A 96 20.17 -5.42 23.33
N ARG A 97 18.91 -5.16 23.63
CA ARG A 97 18.33 -5.25 24.98
C ARG A 97 16.83 -5.48 24.89
N GLU A 98 16.31 -6.12 25.89
CA GLU A 98 14.86 -6.24 26.08
C GLU A 98 14.26 -4.87 26.44
N ILE A 99 13.12 -4.53 25.86
CA ILE A 99 12.39 -3.28 26.07
C ILE A 99 10.96 -3.51 26.58
N GLY A 100 10.47 -4.73 26.54
CA GLY A 100 9.17 -5.10 27.08
C GLY A 100 8.93 -6.59 27.05
N GLU A 101 8.32 -7.11 28.10
CA GLU A 101 7.82 -8.47 28.17
C GLU A 101 6.31 -8.43 28.38
N GLY A 102 5.56 -9.16 27.57
CA GLY A 102 4.11 -9.28 27.65
C GLY A 102 3.66 -10.73 27.66
N GLY A 103 2.43 -11.01 28.02
CA GLY A 103 1.88 -12.38 28.11
C GLY A 103 1.96 -13.22 26.83
N MET A 104 2.18 -12.59 25.66
CA MET A 104 2.19 -13.25 24.36
C MET A 104 3.50 -13.11 23.58
N ALA A 105 4.37 -12.17 23.94
CA ALA A 105 5.60 -11.91 23.22
C ALA A 105 6.59 -11.11 24.08
N THR A 106 7.89 -11.29 23.82
CA THR A 106 8.97 -10.42 24.31
C THR A 106 9.35 -9.42 23.20
N VAL A 107 9.57 -8.17 23.55
CA VAL A 107 9.97 -7.11 22.63
C VAL A 107 11.40 -6.68 22.91
N TRP A 108 12.24 -6.71 21.88
CA TRP A 108 13.65 -6.38 21.95
C TRP A 108 13.97 -5.13 21.14
N LEU A 109 14.78 -4.24 21.69
CA LEU A 109 15.49 -3.26 20.90
C LEU A 109 16.56 -4.01 20.09
N ALA A 110 16.59 -3.79 18.79
CA ALA A 110 17.52 -4.44 17.88
C ALA A 110 18.05 -3.47 16.82
N GLU A 111 19.10 -3.87 16.13
CA GLU A 111 19.68 -3.19 14.96
C GLU A 111 19.87 -4.19 13.82
N ARG A 112 19.99 -3.72 12.57
CA ARG A 112 20.30 -4.61 11.45
C ARG A 112 21.73 -5.14 11.56
N ALA A 113 21.89 -6.45 11.44
CA ALA A 113 23.18 -7.13 11.56
C ALA A 113 24.02 -7.04 10.27
N ASP A 114 23.40 -6.70 9.13
CA ASP A 114 24.06 -6.59 7.82
C ASP A 114 24.80 -5.26 7.59
N GLY A 115 24.74 -4.32 8.52
CA GLY A 115 25.42 -3.01 8.43
C GLY A 115 24.89 -2.08 7.34
N LEU A 116 23.84 -2.45 6.61
CA LEU A 116 23.29 -1.64 5.51
C LEU A 116 22.53 -0.40 6.00
N LEU A 117 22.07 -0.39 7.24
CA LEU A 117 21.34 0.72 7.85
C LEU A 117 21.53 0.71 9.37
N GLU A 118 22.10 1.77 9.92
CA GLU A 118 22.16 2.01 11.37
C GLU A 118 20.79 2.47 11.88
N ARG A 119 19.81 1.58 11.94
CA ARG A 119 18.48 1.89 12.44
C ARG A 119 18.10 0.98 13.58
N LYS A 120 17.68 1.59 14.69
CA LYS A 120 17.06 0.87 15.81
C LYS A 120 15.64 0.44 15.44
N VAL A 121 15.31 -0.79 15.75
CA VAL A 121 14.00 -1.39 15.53
C VAL A 121 13.52 -2.09 16.80
N ALA A 122 12.21 -2.22 16.97
CA ALA A 122 11.61 -3.05 18.02
C ALA A 122 11.28 -4.43 17.42
N VAL A 123 11.99 -5.46 17.82
CA VAL A 123 11.75 -6.85 17.38
C VAL A 123 10.88 -7.56 18.40
N LYS A 124 9.66 -7.93 17.98
CA LYS A 124 8.69 -8.65 18.80
C LYS A 124 8.78 -10.14 18.51
N LEU A 125 9.02 -10.93 19.54
CA LEU A 125 9.18 -12.38 19.51
C LEU A 125 8.02 -13.05 20.26
N PRO A 126 7.05 -13.67 19.56
CA PRO A 126 5.97 -14.42 20.22
C PRO A 126 6.48 -15.64 21.01
N HIS A 127 5.81 -15.95 22.13
CA HIS A 127 6.16 -17.08 23.00
C HIS A 127 5.65 -18.44 22.51
N VAL A 128 4.81 -18.49 21.48
CA VAL A 128 4.18 -19.72 20.98
C VAL A 128 4.94 -20.26 19.78
N SER A 129 5.27 -21.56 19.78
CA SER A 129 5.77 -22.27 18.61
C SER A 129 4.63 -22.53 17.61
N TRP A 130 4.81 -22.13 16.38
CA TRP A 130 3.77 -21.99 15.37
C TRP A 130 3.87 -23.10 14.33
N GLY A 131 2.72 -23.71 13.96
CA GLY A 131 2.65 -24.72 12.91
C GLY A 131 2.63 -24.10 11.49
N PRO A 132 2.84 -24.91 10.42
CA PRO A 132 2.96 -24.44 9.02
C PRO A 132 1.77 -23.62 8.49
N SER A 133 0.54 -23.90 8.96
CA SER A 133 -0.66 -23.17 8.57
C SER A 133 -0.69 -21.71 9.05
N LEU A 134 0.13 -21.38 10.01
CA LEU A 134 0.19 -20.08 10.64
C LEU A 134 1.17 -19.13 9.95
N SER A 135 2.22 -19.67 9.32
CA SER A 135 3.15 -18.88 8.49
C SER A 135 2.46 -18.28 7.26
N GLU A 136 1.52 -19.00 6.64
CA GLU A 136 0.73 -18.48 5.51
C GLU A 136 -0.24 -17.37 5.93
N ARG A 137 -0.84 -17.48 7.13
CA ARG A 137 -1.71 -16.43 7.69
C ARG A 137 -0.90 -15.17 8.02
N MET A 138 0.27 -15.30 8.64
CA MET A 138 1.16 -14.16 8.89
C MET A 138 1.61 -13.46 7.61
N ALA A 139 1.84 -14.20 6.53
CA ALA A 139 2.21 -13.59 5.25
C ALA A 139 1.11 -12.66 4.70
N ARG A 140 -0.16 -13.05 4.85
CA ARG A 140 -1.31 -12.20 4.44
C ARG A 140 -1.47 -10.99 5.37
N GLU A 141 -1.37 -11.19 6.67
CA GLU A 141 -1.52 -10.12 7.65
C GLU A 141 -0.37 -9.11 7.59
N ARG A 142 0.86 -9.58 7.30
CA ARG A 142 2.02 -8.73 7.04
C ARG A 142 1.71 -7.69 5.94
N SER A 143 1.07 -8.10 4.85
CA SER A 143 0.74 -7.19 3.74
C SER A 143 -0.26 -6.12 4.16
N ILE A 144 -1.24 -6.48 4.98
CA ILE A 144 -2.26 -5.54 5.51
C ILE A 144 -1.62 -4.55 6.48
N LEU A 145 -0.80 -5.05 7.42
CA LEU A 145 -0.13 -4.18 8.40
C LEU A 145 0.96 -3.31 7.77
N ALA A 146 1.67 -3.81 6.74
CA ALA A 146 2.63 -3.03 5.98
C ALA A 146 1.98 -1.89 5.17
N ALA A 147 0.69 -2.02 4.84
CA ALA A 147 -0.08 -0.98 4.17
C ALA A 147 -0.52 0.17 5.12
N LEU A 148 -0.46 -0.04 6.45
CA LEU A 148 -0.81 0.98 7.43
C LEU A 148 0.32 2.01 7.57
N VAL A 149 0.35 3.01 6.70
CA VAL A 149 1.31 4.11 6.73
C VAL A 149 0.63 5.36 7.25
N HIS A 150 0.87 5.70 8.52
CA HIS A 150 0.30 6.87 9.18
C HIS A 150 1.31 7.45 10.19
N PRO A 151 1.43 8.78 10.35
CA PRO A 151 2.42 9.39 11.26
C PRO A 151 2.26 9.00 12.73
N ASN A 152 1.07 8.55 13.12
CA ASN A 152 0.74 8.13 14.46
C ASN A 152 0.55 6.60 14.60
N ILE A 153 1.06 5.80 13.67
CA ILE A 153 1.10 4.33 13.74
C ILE A 153 2.56 3.89 13.61
N ALA A 154 3.05 3.09 14.55
CA ALA A 154 4.38 2.48 14.45
C ALA A 154 4.42 1.52 13.26
N ARG A 155 5.37 1.75 12.34
CA ARG A 155 5.47 0.99 11.08
C ARG A 155 5.94 -0.43 11.32
N LEU A 156 5.36 -1.38 10.60
CA LEU A 156 5.95 -2.70 10.40
C LEU A 156 7.01 -2.60 9.30
N TYR A 157 8.27 -2.87 9.65
CA TYR A 157 9.39 -2.87 8.69
C TYR A 157 9.60 -4.24 8.06
N ASP A 158 9.45 -5.29 8.86
CA ASP A 158 9.71 -6.66 8.42
C ASP A 158 8.98 -7.67 9.30
N ALA A 159 8.72 -8.84 8.74
CA ALA A 159 8.19 -9.99 9.47
C ALA A 159 8.71 -11.28 8.81
N GLY A 160 9.22 -12.20 9.61
CA GLY A 160 9.83 -13.41 9.10
C GLY A 160 9.91 -14.52 10.13
N LEU A 161 10.64 -15.55 9.75
CA LEU A 161 11.05 -16.64 10.64
C LEU A 161 12.54 -16.50 10.92
N SER A 162 12.95 -16.67 12.16
CA SER A 162 14.35 -16.80 12.54
C SER A 162 14.91 -18.17 12.11
N ASP A 163 16.21 -18.34 12.15
CA ASP A 163 16.89 -19.60 11.74
C ASP A 163 16.40 -20.83 12.52
N ASP A 164 15.88 -20.64 13.74
CA ASP A 164 15.27 -21.65 14.57
C ASP A 164 13.75 -21.82 14.37
N GLY A 165 13.21 -21.21 13.31
CA GLY A 165 11.79 -21.32 12.91
C GLY A 165 10.81 -20.53 13.77
N ARG A 166 11.29 -19.60 14.63
CA ARG A 166 10.43 -18.73 15.44
C ARG A 166 10.04 -17.50 14.63
N PRO A 167 8.77 -17.11 14.65
CA PRO A 167 8.33 -15.88 13.98
C PRO A 167 8.86 -14.65 14.70
N TYR A 168 9.13 -13.58 13.91
CA TYR A 168 9.45 -12.26 14.44
C TYR A 168 8.70 -11.17 13.67
N LEU A 169 8.47 -10.06 14.34
CA LEU A 169 7.96 -8.82 13.73
C LEU A 169 8.96 -7.70 14.08
N ALA A 170 9.49 -7.03 13.06
CA ALA A 170 10.35 -5.86 13.21
C ALA A 170 9.53 -4.59 12.98
N LEU A 171 9.32 -3.84 14.05
CA LEU A 171 8.51 -2.63 14.11
C LEU A 171 9.41 -1.39 14.26
N GLU A 172 8.86 -0.24 13.98
CA GLU A 172 9.47 1.03 14.29
C GLU A 172 9.73 1.16 15.80
N TYR A 173 10.97 1.44 16.18
CA TYR A 173 11.30 1.74 17.57
C TYR A 173 10.90 3.19 17.87
N ILE A 174 9.96 3.36 18.78
CA ILE A 174 9.51 4.66 19.27
C ILE A 174 10.19 4.93 20.61
N ASP A 175 11.03 5.96 20.66
CA ASP A 175 11.62 6.46 21.91
C ASP A 175 10.62 7.39 22.60
N GLY A 176 9.72 6.81 23.39
CA GLY A 176 8.60 7.49 23.98
C GLY A 176 8.14 6.88 25.31
N GLN A 177 7.16 7.50 25.94
CA GLN A 177 6.53 7.05 27.16
C GLN A 177 5.06 6.68 26.91
N PRO A 178 4.47 5.73 27.66
CA PRO A 178 3.02 5.51 27.63
C PRO A 178 2.25 6.81 27.82
N VAL A 179 1.15 6.96 27.08
CA VAL A 179 0.38 8.22 27.00
C VAL A 179 -0.11 8.73 28.37
N ASP A 180 -0.47 7.83 29.27
CA ASP A 180 -0.88 8.14 30.64
C ASP A 180 0.31 8.63 31.48
N ALA A 181 1.44 7.94 31.43
CA ALA A 181 2.68 8.33 32.11
C ALA A 181 3.21 9.68 31.58
N TYR A 182 3.17 9.89 30.26
CA TYR A 182 3.59 11.13 29.62
C TYR A 182 2.71 12.30 30.06
N ALA A 183 1.37 12.13 30.05
CA ALA A 183 0.44 13.16 30.48
C ALA A 183 0.57 13.49 31.97
N ALA A 184 0.79 12.46 32.83
CA ALA A 184 0.97 12.63 34.26
C ALA A 184 2.31 13.32 34.61
N SER A 185 3.42 12.88 34.01
CA SER A 185 4.76 13.40 34.29
C SER A 185 4.93 14.87 33.89
N ARG A 186 4.21 15.31 32.87
CA ARG A 186 4.24 16.71 32.39
C ARG A 186 3.10 17.58 32.89
N GLY A 187 2.15 17.01 33.63
CA GLY A 187 1.00 17.74 34.14
C GLY A 187 0.17 18.38 33.01
N LEU A 188 -0.04 17.67 31.90
CA LEU A 188 -0.66 18.24 30.71
C LEU A 188 -2.06 18.77 31.01
N PRO A 189 -2.39 19.99 30.50
CA PRO A 189 -3.75 20.52 30.57
C PRO A 189 -4.73 19.66 29.76
N VAL A 190 -6.04 19.75 30.08
CA VAL A 190 -7.09 18.93 29.43
C VAL A 190 -7.07 19.08 27.91
N GLY A 191 -6.84 20.29 27.38
CA GLY A 191 -6.79 20.54 25.95
C GLY A 191 -5.67 19.75 25.24
N GLU A 192 -4.47 19.66 25.84
CA GLU A 192 -3.36 18.89 25.26
C GLU A 192 -3.60 17.37 25.36
N ARG A 193 -4.23 16.90 26.47
CA ARG A 193 -4.65 15.49 26.56
C ARG A 193 -5.67 15.12 25.49
N ILE A 194 -6.62 16.01 25.19
CA ILE A 194 -7.57 15.83 24.08
C ILE A 194 -6.82 15.77 22.75
N GLY A 195 -5.81 16.62 22.55
CA GLY A 195 -4.98 16.61 21.35
C GLY A 195 -4.30 15.25 21.11
N LEU A 196 -3.78 14.60 22.17
CA LEU A 196 -3.21 13.24 22.08
C LEU A 196 -4.29 12.19 21.73
N ILE A 197 -5.47 12.29 22.36
CA ILE A 197 -6.60 11.39 22.06
C ILE A 197 -7.02 11.51 20.59
N VAL A 198 -7.09 12.74 20.06
CA VAL A 198 -7.43 12.99 18.65
C VAL A 198 -6.40 12.37 17.71
N GLN A 199 -5.09 12.50 18.00
CA GLN A 199 -4.05 11.86 17.21
C GLN A 199 -4.25 10.34 17.15
N VAL A 200 -4.52 9.70 18.30
CA VAL A 200 -4.78 8.26 18.36
C VAL A 200 -6.07 7.90 17.62
N ALA A 201 -7.13 8.67 17.79
CA ALA A 201 -8.40 8.44 17.09
C ALA A 201 -8.22 8.50 15.56
N ARG A 202 -7.45 9.44 15.02
CA ARG A 202 -7.14 9.53 13.60
C ARG A 202 -6.30 8.32 13.11
N ALA A 203 -5.36 7.85 13.93
CA ALA A 203 -4.59 6.64 13.65
C ALA A 203 -5.49 5.39 13.57
N VAL A 204 -6.40 5.22 14.53
CA VAL A 204 -7.37 4.12 14.54
C VAL A 204 -8.34 4.22 13.37
N ALA A 205 -8.81 5.42 13.03
CA ALA A 205 -9.68 5.66 11.87
C ALA A 205 -8.98 5.28 10.56
N HIS A 206 -7.68 5.61 10.42
CA HIS A 206 -6.88 5.18 9.28
C HIS A 206 -6.80 3.65 9.18
N ALA A 207 -6.60 2.94 10.28
CA ALA A 207 -6.60 1.48 10.30
C ALA A 207 -7.98 0.91 9.91
N HIS A 208 -9.07 1.49 10.44
CA HIS A 208 -10.44 1.07 10.10
C HIS A 208 -10.76 1.25 8.61
N ALA A 209 -10.25 2.31 7.97
CA ALA A 209 -10.38 2.52 6.52
C ALA A 209 -9.66 1.42 5.71
N HIS A 210 -8.65 0.77 6.30
CA HIS A 210 -7.95 -0.40 5.73
C HIS A 210 -8.51 -1.73 6.25
N LEU A 211 -9.72 -1.73 6.85
CA LEU A 211 -10.42 -2.91 7.39
C LEU A 211 -9.68 -3.61 8.55
N VAL A 212 -8.79 -2.87 9.25
CA VAL A 212 -8.03 -3.37 10.39
C VAL A 212 -8.64 -2.83 11.68
N VAL A 213 -9.08 -3.72 12.57
CA VAL A 213 -9.56 -3.41 13.92
C VAL A 213 -8.43 -3.69 14.91
N HIS A 214 -8.15 -2.75 15.82
CA HIS A 214 -6.98 -2.84 16.72
C HIS A 214 -7.15 -3.90 17.82
N ARG A 215 -8.32 -4.01 18.42
CA ARG A 215 -8.74 -5.03 19.42
C ARG A 215 -8.02 -5.01 20.79
N ASP A 216 -7.00 -4.18 21.00
CA ASP A 216 -6.24 -4.11 22.26
C ASP A 216 -5.77 -2.67 22.56
N LEU A 217 -6.67 -1.69 22.44
CA LEU A 217 -6.38 -0.30 22.77
C LEU A 217 -6.27 -0.12 24.28
N LYS A 218 -5.09 0.32 24.72
CA LYS A 218 -4.75 0.61 26.13
C LYS A 218 -3.58 1.60 26.18
N PRO A 219 -3.33 2.28 27.31
CA PRO A 219 -2.24 3.27 27.41
C PRO A 219 -0.86 2.73 27.08
N SER A 220 -0.55 1.48 27.43
CA SER A 220 0.75 0.86 27.12
C SER A 220 0.99 0.60 25.64
N ASN A 221 -0.07 0.60 24.81
CA ASN A 221 0.02 0.46 23.36
C ASN A 221 -0.01 1.81 22.65
N ILE A 222 0.11 2.92 23.37
CA ILE A 222 0.14 4.29 22.86
C ILE A 222 1.36 4.99 23.47
N LEU A 223 2.43 5.14 22.68
CA LEU A 223 3.62 5.87 23.13
C LEU A 223 3.59 7.31 22.63
N VAL A 224 4.09 8.23 23.45
CA VAL A 224 4.25 9.63 23.07
C VAL A 224 5.74 9.96 23.02
N ASP A 225 6.21 10.45 21.89
CA ASP A 225 7.61 10.81 21.66
C ASP A 225 7.98 12.16 22.33
N ALA A 226 9.27 12.52 22.26
CA ALA A 226 9.77 13.77 22.84
C ALA A 226 9.15 15.02 22.18
N GLN A 227 8.62 14.91 20.97
CA GLN A 227 7.96 15.98 20.22
C GLN A 227 6.46 16.09 20.54
N GLY A 228 5.92 15.24 21.39
CA GLY A 228 4.50 15.23 21.76
C GLY A 228 3.59 14.55 20.73
N ARG A 229 4.14 13.70 19.86
CA ARG A 229 3.37 12.91 18.90
C ARG A 229 3.04 11.55 19.49
N ALA A 230 1.78 11.19 19.42
CA ALA A 230 1.31 9.86 19.82
C ALA A 230 1.57 8.84 18.72
N HIS A 231 2.05 7.66 19.07
CA HIS A 231 2.29 6.54 18.19
C HIS A 231 1.55 5.31 18.71
N LEU A 232 0.65 4.78 17.89
CA LEU A 232 -0.13 3.58 18.18
C LEU A 232 0.73 2.36 17.84
N LEU A 233 0.85 1.44 18.81
CA LEU A 233 1.59 0.20 18.68
C LEU A 233 0.63 -0.99 18.54
N ASP A 234 1.18 -2.14 18.13
CA ASP A 234 0.61 -3.49 18.33
C ASP A 234 -0.87 -3.65 17.95
N PHE A 235 -1.20 -3.58 16.69
CA PHE A 235 -2.47 -4.13 16.19
C PHE A 235 -2.52 -5.61 16.57
N GLY A 236 -3.61 -6.05 17.22
CA GLY A 236 -3.73 -7.36 17.88
C GLY A 236 -3.53 -8.60 16.99
N VAL A 237 -2.41 -8.66 16.25
CA VAL A 237 -2.00 -9.75 15.33
C VAL A 237 -2.05 -11.12 16.02
N ALA A 238 -1.72 -11.19 17.31
CA ALA A 238 -1.76 -12.43 18.06
C ALA A 238 -3.19 -12.94 18.37
N LYS A 239 -4.22 -12.10 18.26
CA LYS A 239 -5.63 -12.48 18.51
C LYS A 239 -6.36 -12.96 17.24
N LEU A 240 -5.75 -12.79 16.06
CA LEU A 240 -6.24 -13.35 14.79
C LEU A 240 -5.83 -14.82 14.61
N VAL A 241 -5.04 -15.34 15.54
CA VAL A 241 -4.40 -16.65 15.51
C VAL A 241 -5.22 -17.72 16.25
N ASP A 242 -6.43 -17.42 16.72
CA ASP A 242 -7.29 -18.45 17.34
C ASP A 242 -7.90 -19.35 16.25
N PRO A 243 -7.58 -20.68 16.22
CA PRO A 243 -8.04 -21.61 15.18
C PRO A 243 -9.44 -22.11 15.50
N GLY A 244 -10.45 -21.30 15.24
CA GLY A 244 -11.82 -21.64 15.53
C GLY A 244 -12.79 -21.08 14.52
N GLU A 245 -12.72 -21.53 13.25
CA GLU A 245 -13.91 -21.50 12.42
C GLU A 245 -14.95 -22.47 13.02
N GLY A 246 -15.97 -21.88 13.60
CA GLY A 246 -17.23 -22.57 13.88
C GLY A 246 -17.30 -23.31 15.20
N ALA A 247 -17.03 -22.65 16.30
CA ALA A 247 -17.67 -23.01 17.55
C ALA A 247 -17.17 -22.16 18.72
N ALA A 248 -18.11 -21.73 19.50
CA ALA A 248 -18.03 -21.69 20.96
C ALA A 248 -16.78 -21.01 21.54
N LEU A 249 -17.05 -19.88 22.20
CA LEU A 249 -16.36 -19.36 23.39
C LEU A 249 -14.87 -19.68 23.50
N PRO A 250 -13.98 -18.67 23.72
CA PRO A 250 -12.64 -18.96 24.21
C PRO A 250 -12.76 -20.01 25.28
N SER A 251 -12.00 -21.11 25.17
CA SER A 251 -12.10 -22.19 26.14
C SER A 251 -11.95 -21.59 27.55
N GLN A 252 -12.70 -22.08 28.54
CA GLN A 252 -12.61 -21.59 29.92
C GLN A 252 -11.15 -21.53 30.42
N ALA A 253 -10.26 -22.34 29.83
CA ALA A 253 -8.83 -22.33 30.08
C ALA A 253 -8.14 -21.04 29.59
N THR A 254 -8.56 -20.43 28.47
CA THR A 254 -7.97 -19.19 27.95
C THR A 254 -8.41 -17.97 28.77
N LEU A 255 -9.60 -18.01 29.32
CA LEU A 255 -10.14 -16.96 30.19
C LEU A 255 -9.63 -17.12 31.64
N ALA A 256 -9.45 -18.36 32.11
CA ALA A 256 -8.93 -18.67 33.46
C ALA A 256 -7.44 -18.31 33.61
N THR A 257 -6.66 -18.34 32.50
CA THR A 257 -5.23 -18.00 32.58
C THR A 257 -4.94 -16.50 32.52
N GLY A 258 -5.94 -15.63 32.33
CA GLY A 258 -5.77 -14.16 32.32
C GLY A 258 -4.85 -13.61 31.17
N ARG A 259 -4.47 -14.47 30.21
CA ARG A 259 -3.36 -14.22 29.27
C ARG A 259 -3.73 -13.50 28.00
N ALA A 260 -5.02 -13.33 27.65
CA ALA A 260 -5.42 -12.84 26.35
C ALA A 260 -6.12 -11.48 26.32
N LEU A 261 -6.59 -10.94 27.44
CA LEU A 261 -7.31 -9.67 27.51
C LEU A 261 -6.83 -8.85 28.72
N THR A 262 -6.66 -7.56 28.55
CA THR A 262 -6.63 -6.61 29.67
C THR A 262 -8.07 -6.21 29.92
N PRO A 263 -8.79 -6.83 30.88
CA PRO A 263 -10.25 -6.73 30.98
C PRO A 263 -10.74 -5.30 31.22
N ASP A 264 -9.90 -4.46 31.82
CA ASP A 264 -10.24 -3.08 32.18
C ASP A 264 -10.43 -2.14 30.98
N TYR A 265 -9.98 -2.51 29.77
CA TYR A 265 -10.15 -1.73 28.53
C TYR A 265 -10.98 -2.45 27.47
N ALA A 266 -11.34 -3.71 27.73
CA ALA A 266 -12.09 -4.52 26.76
C ALA A 266 -13.54 -4.04 26.63
N SER A 267 -14.07 -4.04 25.43
CA SER A 267 -15.49 -3.73 25.17
C SER A 267 -16.41 -4.84 25.69
N PRO A 268 -17.68 -4.52 25.97
CA PRO A 268 -18.67 -5.52 26.41
C PRO A 268 -18.79 -6.73 25.47
N GLU A 269 -18.76 -6.48 24.15
CA GLU A 269 -18.81 -7.53 23.13
C GLU A 269 -17.56 -8.41 23.13
N GLN A 270 -16.36 -7.84 23.40
CA GLN A 270 -15.13 -8.63 23.53
C GLN A 270 -15.20 -9.59 24.73
N ILE A 271 -15.78 -9.16 25.84
CA ILE A 271 -15.90 -9.98 27.04
C ILE A 271 -16.97 -11.05 26.86
N ARG A 272 -18.07 -10.77 26.15
CA ARG A 272 -19.10 -11.78 25.83
C ARG A 272 -18.69 -12.76 24.75
N GLY A 273 -17.61 -12.48 24.00
CA GLY A 273 -17.22 -13.28 22.84
C GLY A 273 -18.11 -13.02 21.61
N ASP A 274 -18.82 -11.91 21.58
CA ASP A 274 -19.62 -11.48 20.42
C ASP A 274 -18.70 -11.05 19.26
N PRO A 275 -19.19 -10.96 18.01
CA PRO A 275 -18.40 -10.47 16.87
C PRO A 275 -17.81 -9.08 17.14
N ILE A 276 -16.49 -8.95 16.97
CA ILE A 276 -15.73 -7.73 17.24
C ILE A 276 -15.69 -6.88 15.97
N GLY A 277 -16.04 -5.59 16.08
CA GLY A 277 -16.00 -4.62 15.00
C GLY A 277 -15.33 -3.31 15.41
N THR A 278 -15.40 -2.30 14.54
CA THR A 278 -14.85 -0.95 14.78
C THR A 278 -15.45 -0.28 16.03
N ALA A 279 -16.68 -0.62 16.40
CA ALA A 279 -17.34 -0.12 17.61
C ALA A 279 -16.62 -0.56 18.90
N SER A 280 -15.92 -1.70 18.89
CA SER A 280 -15.14 -2.17 20.03
C SER A 280 -13.93 -1.27 20.30
N ASP A 281 -13.23 -0.83 19.25
CA ASP A 281 -12.11 0.11 19.36
C ASP A 281 -12.57 1.49 19.85
N ILE A 282 -13.78 1.95 19.46
CA ILE A 282 -14.39 3.20 19.97
C ILE A 282 -14.59 3.12 21.48
N TYR A 283 -15.07 1.97 21.98
CA TYR A 283 -15.27 1.78 23.41
C TYR A 283 -13.92 1.78 24.16
N SER A 284 -12.95 0.99 23.70
CA SER A 284 -11.63 0.90 24.31
C SER A 284 -10.89 2.24 24.31
N LEU A 285 -10.99 3.01 23.21
CA LEU A 285 -10.47 4.37 23.13
C LEU A 285 -11.24 5.32 24.08
N GLY A 286 -12.53 5.12 24.25
CA GLY A 286 -13.36 5.83 25.23
C GLY A 286 -12.88 5.61 26.66
N VAL A 287 -12.49 4.36 27.03
CA VAL A 287 -11.90 4.04 28.34
C VAL A 287 -10.56 4.73 28.53
N VAL A 288 -9.66 4.67 27.53
CA VAL A 288 -8.37 5.37 27.53
C VAL A 288 -8.58 6.88 27.67
N ALA A 289 -9.49 7.46 26.91
CA ALA A 289 -9.81 8.89 26.96
C ALA A 289 -10.37 9.30 28.35
N PHE A 290 -11.24 8.48 28.92
CA PHE A 290 -11.76 8.71 30.26
C PHE A 290 -10.64 8.72 31.31
N GLU A 291 -9.76 7.71 31.28
CA GLU A 291 -8.63 7.61 32.21
C GLU A 291 -7.66 8.78 32.04
N LEU A 292 -7.33 9.15 30.80
CA LEU A 292 -6.43 10.25 30.50
C LEU A 292 -6.98 11.61 30.95
N LEU A 293 -8.30 11.84 30.80
CA LEU A 293 -8.94 13.09 31.15
C LEU A 293 -9.29 13.18 32.63
N ALA A 294 -9.87 12.13 33.23
CA ALA A 294 -10.31 12.15 34.61
C ALA A 294 -9.21 11.75 35.61
N GLY A 295 -8.10 11.12 35.15
CA GLY A 295 -7.03 10.61 35.98
C GLY A 295 -7.35 9.28 36.67
N VAL A 296 -8.51 8.71 36.40
CA VAL A 296 -8.98 7.43 36.96
C VAL A 296 -9.78 6.68 35.90
N ARG A 297 -9.79 5.35 35.99
CA ARG A 297 -10.60 4.53 35.06
C ARG A 297 -12.08 4.62 35.37
N PRO A 298 -12.97 4.45 34.38
CA PRO A 298 -14.41 4.45 34.59
C PRO A 298 -14.88 3.31 35.49
N TYR A 299 -14.15 2.18 35.52
CA TYR A 299 -14.40 1.01 36.35
C TYR A 299 -13.10 0.18 36.53
N ARG A 300 -13.13 -0.79 37.47
CA ARG A 300 -12.03 -1.77 37.69
C ARG A 300 -12.62 -3.16 37.77
N LEU A 301 -12.23 -4.01 36.84
CA LEU A 301 -12.73 -5.39 36.69
C LEU A 301 -11.75 -6.45 37.17
N SER A 302 -10.53 -6.07 37.51
CA SER A 302 -9.41 -6.96 37.87
C SER A 302 -9.64 -7.87 39.09
N LYS A 303 -10.72 -7.64 39.84
CA LYS A 303 -11.08 -8.47 41.03
C LYS A 303 -12.22 -9.47 40.74
N ILE A 304 -12.69 -9.57 39.52
CA ILE A 304 -13.83 -10.41 39.16
C ILE A 304 -13.30 -11.62 38.37
N SER A 305 -13.47 -12.80 38.94
CA SER A 305 -13.04 -14.06 38.32
C SER A 305 -14.21 -14.73 37.59
N GLY A 306 -13.94 -15.11 36.31
CA GLY A 306 -14.90 -15.81 35.46
C GLY A 306 -15.59 -14.92 34.43
N ALA A 307 -15.64 -15.38 33.16
CA ALA A 307 -16.15 -14.63 32.01
C ALA A 307 -17.62 -14.21 32.15
N GLY A 308 -18.46 -15.07 32.69
CA GLY A 308 -19.87 -14.78 32.94
C GLY A 308 -20.10 -13.68 33.98
N ALA A 309 -19.37 -13.71 35.10
CA ALA A 309 -19.43 -12.68 36.13
C ALA A 309 -18.89 -11.35 35.66
N LEU A 310 -17.84 -11.37 34.81
CA LEU A 310 -17.25 -10.19 34.17
C LEU A 310 -18.20 -9.55 33.18
N ALA A 311 -18.86 -10.34 32.32
CA ALA A 311 -19.88 -9.86 31.38
C ALA A 311 -21.08 -9.24 32.07
N GLU A 312 -21.53 -9.86 33.14
CA GLU A 312 -22.64 -9.37 33.97
C GLU A 312 -22.26 -8.12 34.75
N ALA A 313 -21.03 -8.04 35.27
CA ALA A 313 -20.51 -6.84 35.93
C ALA A 313 -20.47 -5.64 34.96
N ILE A 314 -19.96 -5.80 33.74
CA ILE A 314 -19.93 -4.72 32.73
C ILE A 314 -21.33 -4.32 32.30
N ALA A 315 -22.26 -5.26 32.11
CA ALA A 315 -23.63 -4.95 31.76
C ALA A 315 -24.37 -4.13 32.84
N ARG A 316 -23.93 -4.25 34.08
CA ARG A 316 -24.50 -3.56 35.26
C ARG A 316 -23.67 -2.35 35.71
N VAL A 317 -22.48 -2.10 35.11
CA VAL A 317 -21.65 -0.96 35.50
C VAL A 317 -22.32 0.34 35.07
N ASP A 318 -22.75 1.13 36.05
CA ASP A 318 -23.12 2.51 35.85
C ASP A 318 -21.84 3.37 35.80
N ILE A 319 -21.40 3.73 34.59
CA ILE A 319 -20.20 4.52 34.37
C ILE A 319 -20.49 5.96 34.80
N PRO A 320 -19.83 6.48 35.85
CA PRO A 320 -20.07 7.84 36.29
C PRO A 320 -19.58 8.83 35.24
N PRO A 321 -20.18 10.04 35.15
CA PRO A 321 -19.61 11.11 34.35
C PRO A 321 -18.15 11.38 34.73
N ALA A 322 -17.28 11.63 33.74
CA ALA A 322 -15.85 11.88 33.98
C ALA A 322 -15.64 13.08 34.94
N SER A 323 -16.51 14.07 34.86
CA SER A 323 -16.52 15.19 35.79
C SER A 323 -16.78 14.80 37.23
N ARG A 324 -17.50 13.69 37.51
CA ARG A 324 -17.70 13.20 38.89
C ARG A 324 -16.54 12.34 39.37
N ALA A 325 -15.90 11.66 38.45
CA ALA A 325 -14.78 10.77 38.78
C ALA A 325 -13.47 11.52 39.00
N ALA A 326 -13.32 12.72 38.46
CA ALA A 326 -12.10 13.51 38.53
C ALA A 326 -11.77 13.98 39.95
N ALA A 327 -10.47 13.94 40.31
CA ALA A 327 -9.99 14.11 41.68
C ALA A 327 -10.05 15.60 42.18
N SER A 328 -9.99 16.59 41.29
CA SER A 328 -9.97 18.00 41.70
C SER A 328 -11.20 18.78 41.24
N PRO A 329 -11.71 19.76 42.04
CA PRO A 329 -12.86 20.59 41.65
C PRO A 329 -12.63 21.36 40.34
N ALA A 330 -11.39 21.80 40.05
CA ALA A 330 -11.03 22.49 38.81
C ALA A 330 -11.21 21.56 37.60
N LEU A 331 -10.69 20.35 37.67
CA LEU A 331 -10.82 19.34 36.64
C LEU A 331 -12.28 18.89 36.45
N GLN A 332 -13.04 18.77 37.55
CA GLN A 332 -14.46 18.46 37.52
C GLN A 332 -15.24 19.51 36.71
N ALA A 333 -14.94 20.82 36.94
CA ALA A 333 -15.58 21.92 36.23
C ALA A 333 -15.24 21.92 34.73
N GLU A 334 -14.00 21.59 34.39
CA GLU A 334 -13.53 21.56 32.99
C GLU A 334 -14.11 20.38 32.20
N LEU A 335 -14.26 19.22 32.82
CA LEU A 335 -14.80 18.02 32.18
C LEU A 335 -16.34 18.07 32.05
N ARG A 336 -17.01 18.87 32.88
CA ARG A 336 -18.46 18.88 32.94
C ARG A 336 -19.09 19.33 31.64
N GLY A 337 -20.05 18.56 31.17
CA GLY A 337 -20.96 18.91 30.06
C GLY A 337 -20.55 18.24 28.75
N ASP A 338 -19.73 18.87 27.91
CA ASP A 338 -19.46 18.35 26.57
C ASP A 338 -18.58 17.10 26.64
N LEU A 339 -17.51 17.12 27.44
CA LEU A 339 -16.61 15.97 27.58
C LEU A 339 -17.33 14.80 28.26
N ASP A 340 -18.19 15.06 29.25
CA ASP A 340 -19.05 14.03 29.84
C ASP A 340 -19.95 13.37 28.77
N ALA A 341 -20.57 14.17 27.90
CA ALA A 341 -21.44 13.66 26.84
C ALA A 341 -20.66 12.85 25.77
N ILE A 342 -19.48 13.33 25.37
CA ILE A 342 -18.61 12.64 24.41
C ILE A 342 -18.18 11.28 24.95
N LEU A 343 -17.70 11.26 26.20
CA LEU A 343 -17.24 10.02 26.85
C LEU A 343 -18.39 9.04 27.10
N ALA A 344 -19.56 9.55 27.57
CA ALA A 344 -20.75 8.72 27.78
C ALA A 344 -21.21 8.04 26.48
N ARG A 345 -21.14 8.76 25.35
CA ARG A 345 -21.46 8.19 24.04
C ARG A 345 -20.43 7.18 23.57
N ALA A 346 -19.14 7.44 23.74
CA ALA A 346 -18.09 6.49 23.37
C ALA A 346 -18.17 5.18 24.19
N LEU A 347 -18.57 5.30 25.46
CA LEU A 347 -18.68 4.21 26.43
C LEU A 347 -20.07 3.57 26.52
N ALA A 348 -20.96 3.86 25.55
CA ALA A 348 -22.29 3.24 25.53
C ALA A 348 -22.18 1.70 25.45
N PRO A 349 -22.96 0.94 26.27
CA PRO A 349 -22.86 -0.52 26.30
C PRO A 349 -23.14 -1.19 24.95
N ALA A 350 -24.16 -0.72 24.23
CA ALA A 350 -24.47 -1.24 22.89
C ALA A 350 -23.69 -0.49 21.82
N GLY A 351 -22.99 -1.21 20.95
CA GLY A 351 -22.16 -0.63 19.90
C GLY A 351 -22.88 0.37 18.98
N ARG A 352 -24.18 0.12 18.70
CA ARG A 352 -25.04 0.99 17.89
C ARG A 352 -25.32 2.38 18.52
N ASP A 353 -25.17 2.51 19.84
CA ASP A 353 -25.42 3.76 20.56
C ASP A 353 -24.13 4.58 20.70
N ARG A 354 -22.98 4.04 20.29
CA ARG A 354 -21.67 4.72 20.24
C ARG A 354 -21.58 5.66 19.04
N TYR A 355 -20.42 6.24 18.81
CA TYR A 355 -20.13 6.92 17.56
C TYR A 355 -20.11 5.91 16.39
N ALA A 356 -20.55 6.36 15.22
CA ALA A 356 -20.58 5.52 14.02
C ALA A 356 -19.16 5.16 13.53
N THR A 357 -18.21 6.10 13.68
CA THR A 357 -16.81 5.94 13.34
C THR A 357 -15.92 6.58 14.41
N VAL A 358 -14.66 6.17 14.48
CA VAL A 358 -13.68 6.81 15.37
C VAL A 358 -13.40 8.26 14.94
N ASP A 359 -13.48 8.56 13.64
CA ASP A 359 -13.38 9.94 13.14
C ASP A 359 -14.46 10.84 13.70
N ALA A 360 -15.70 10.35 13.84
CA ALA A 360 -16.79 11.11 14.44
C ALA A 360 -16.55 11.42 15.93
N LEU A 361 -15.85 10.54 16.66
CA LEU A 361 -15.36 10.81 18.01
C LEU A 361 -14.27 11.90 18.01
N ALA A 362 -13.29 11.78 17.10
CA ALA A 362 -12.23 12.78 16.96
C ALA A 362 -12.79 14.15 16.60
N ASP A 363 -13.71 14.22 15.66
CA ASP A 363 -14.38 15.46 15.26
C ASP A 363 -15.12 16.16 16.41
N ASP A 364 -15.78 15.38 17.27
CA ASP A 364 -16.48 15.95 18.44
C ASP A 364 -15.51 16.47 19.51
N LEU A 365 -14.38 15.79 19.71
CA LEU A 365 -13.30 16.27 20.56
C LEU A 365 -12.68 17.57 20.01
N GLU A 366 -12.43 17.65 18.71
CA GLU A 366 -11.94 18.87 18.05
C GLU A 366 -12.96 20.01 18.10
N ARG A 367 -14.28 19.73 17.95
CA ARG A 367 -15.34 20.72 18.14
C ARG A 367 -15.29 21.32 19.53
N HIS A 368 -15.12 20.47 20.55
CA HIS A 368 -14.95 20.93 21.92
C HIS A 368 -13.76 21.88 22.07
N LEU A 369 -12.57 21.53 21.51
CA LEU A 369 -11.38 22.38 21.54
C LEU A 369 -11.60 23.74 20.83
N ARG A 370 -12.34 23.73 19.73
CA ARG A 370 -12.69 24.95 18.98
C ARG A 370 -13.84 25.75 19.62
N GLY A 371 -14.42 25.27 20.72
CA GLY A 371 -15.56 25.90 21.38
C GLY A 371 -16.88 25.79 20.61
N GLU A 372 -16.96 24.86 19.67
CA GLU A 372 -18.14 24.56 18.86
C GLU A 372 -19.12 23.65 19.60
N PRO A 373 -20.39 23.61 19.23
CA PRO A 373 -21.35 22.66 19.78
C PRO A 373 -20.95 21.22 19.39
N VAL A 374 -20.88 20.30 20.35
CA VAL A 374 -20.57 18.89 20.12
C VAL A 374 -21.82 18.10 19.73
N LEU A 375 -21.65 17.07 18.88
CA LEU A 375 -22.74 16.23 18.38
C LEU A 375 -23.23 15.19 19.41
N ALA A 376 -22.42 14.88 20.41
CA ALA A 376 -22.82 14.01 21.50
C ALA A 376 -23.89 14.61 22.39
N ARG A 377 -24.11 15.91 22.31
CA ARG A 377 -25.09 16.65 23.17
C ARG A 377 -26.27 17.14 22.36
N ALA A 378 -27.47 16.99 22.89
CA ALA A 378 -28.66 17.51 22.23
C ALA A 378 -28.56 19.04 21.99
N ALA A 379 -28.81 19.48 20.77
CA ALA A 379 -28.73 20.87 20.37
C ALA A 379 -29.92 21.67 20.96
N SER A 380 -29.81 22.12 22.21
CA SER A 380 -30.74 23.10 22.75
C SER A 380 -30.35 24.53 22.33
N LEU A 381 -31.33 25.39 22.10
CA LEU A 381 -31.07 26.78 21.70
C LEU A 381 -30.15 27.52 22.70
N GLY A 382 -30.33 27.29 24.00
CA GLY A 382 -29.49 27.90 25.05
C GLY A 382 -28.04 27.39 25.01
N TYR A 383 -27.82 26.14 24.68
CA TYR A 383 -26.47 25.56 24.53
C TYR A 383 -25.73 26.13 23.31
N VAL A 384 -26.39 26.15 22.15
CA VAL A 384 -25.82 26.68 20.91
C VAL A 384 -25.53 28.18 21.01
N ALA A 385 -26.49 28.97 21.55
CA ALA A 385 -26.31 30.38 21.77
C ALA A 385 -25.20 30.68 22.80
N GLY A 386 -25.11 29.93 23.88
CA GLY A 386 -24.05 30.07 24.88
C GLY A 386 -22.66 29.81 24.34
N ARG A 387 -22.50 28.79 23.42
CA ARG A 387 -21.22 28.52 22.73
C ARG A 387 -20.90 29.65 21.74
N TRP A 388 -21.88 30.14 21.00
CA TRP A 388 -21.72 31.26 20.07
C TRP A 388 -21.26 32.54 20.76
N VAL A 389 -21.92 32.93 21.84
CA VAL A 389 -21.58 34.12 22.68
C VAL A 389 -20.15 34.01 23.22
N ARG A 390 -19.76 32.88 23.72
CA ARG A 390 -18.38 32.66 24.24
C ARG A 390 -17.31 32.77 23.15
N ARG A 391 -17.64 32.41 21.93
CA ARG A 391 -16.72 32.47 20.77
C ARG A 391 -16.63 33.89 20.20
N HIS A 392 -17.73 34.62 20.18
CA HIS A 392 -17.89 35.96 19.60
C HIS A 392 -18.11 37.03 20.68
N LYS A 393 -17.21 37.07 21.69
CA LYS A 393 -17.36 37.94 22.86
C LYS A 393 -17.50 39.41 22.49
N LEU A 394 -16.72 39.92 21.52
CA LEU A 394 -16.75 41.32 21.10
C LEU A 394 -18.06 41.65 20.36
N GLU A 395 -18.47 40.79 19.43
CA GLU A 395 -19.74 40.96 18.68
C GLU A 395 -20.93 40.84 19.59
N SER A 396 -20.90 39.93 20.57
CA SER A 396 -21.96 39.77 21.58
C SER A 396 -22.03 40.98 22.53
N ALA A 397 -20.84 41.54 22.90
CA ALA A 397 -20.79 42.76 23.72
C ALA A 397 -21.32 43.97 22.95
N ILE A 398 -20.99 44.11 21.65
CA ILE A 398 -21.53 45.16 20.77
C ILE A 398 -23.04 45.01 20.61
N ALA A 399 -23.51 43.78 20.35
CA ALA A 399 -24.95 43.49 20.25
C ALA A 399 -25.71 43.85 21.54
N LEU A 400 -25.13 43.44 22.70
CA LEU A 400 -25.69 43.80 24.01
C LEU A 400 -25.67 45.32 24.26
N ALA A 401 -24.61 46.03 23.91
CA ALA A 401 -24.51 47.49 24.02
C ALA A 401 -25.51 48.19 23.11
N LEU A 402 -25.73 47.69 21.90
CA LEU A 402 -26.74 48.19 20.96
C LEU A 402 -28.16 47.94 21.49
N VAL A 403 -28.44 46.79 22.11
CA VAL A 403 -29.73 46.48 22.76
C VAL A 403 -29.94 47.37 23.95
N LEU A 404 -28.95 47.62 24.81
CA LEU A 404 -29.05 48.51 25.96
C LEU A 404 -29.21 49.99 25.52
N ALA A 405 -28.55 50.42 24.44
CA ALA A 405 -28.72 51.74 23.84
C ALA A 405 -30.15 51.93 23.23
N ALA A 406 -30.70 50.85 22.64
CA ALA A 406 -32.06 50.85 22.08
C ALA A 406 -33.17 50.85 23.16
N LEU A 407 -32.90 50.29 24.36
CA LEU A 407 -33.83 50.28 25.49
C LEU A 407 -34.02 51.63 26.14
N GLY A 408 -33.15 52.63 25.83
CA GLY A 408 -33.25 54.03 26.38
C GLY A 408 -34.08 55.02 25.56
N GLY A 409 -34.71 54.61 24.44
CA GLY A 409 -35.50 55.57 23.57
C GLY A 409 -36.78 54.98 23.00
N ALA A 410 -37.73 55.84 22.62
CA ALA A 410 -39.10 55.50 22.16
C ALA A 410 -39.17 54.61 20.87
N TYR A 411 -38.04 54.29 20.24
CA TYR A 411 -37.93 53.36 19.08
C TYR A 411 -37.59 51.91 19.49
N ALA A 412 -37.42 51.64 20.77
CA ALA A 412 -36.96 50.37 21.29
C ALA A 412 -37.94 49.21 21.02
N GLN A 413 -39.24 49.42 21.01
CA GLN A 413 -40.22 48.33 20.81
C GLN A 413 -40.18 47.73 19.38
N VAL A 414 -39.98 48.57 18.37
CA VAL A 414 -39.90 48.11 16.96
C VAL A 414 -38.59 47.45 16.68
N ALA A 415 -37.47 47.97 17.22
CA ALA A 415 -36.14 47.37 17.05
C ALA A 415 -36.03 46.03 17.79
N VAL A 416 -36.58 45.86 18.98
CA VAL A 416 -36.62 44.58 19.72
C VAL A 416 -37.48 43.55 19.00
N SER A 417 -38.62 43.93 18.44
CA SER A 417 -39.46 42.99 17.66
C SER A 417 -38.79 42.55 16.36
N LEU A 418 -38.08 43.44 15.66
CA LEU A 418 -37.32 43.11 14.46
C LEU A 418 -36.08 42.26 14.80
N ALA A 419 -35.37 42.51 15.88
CA ALA A 419 -34.21 41.73 16.32
C ALA A 419 -34.62 40.33 16.80
N LEU A 420 -35.73 40.19 17.51
CA LEU A 420 -36.30 38.90 17.92
C LEU A 420 -36.83 38.11 16.70
N GLY A 421 -37.47 38.80 15.73
CA GLY A 421 -37.93 38.20 14.48
C GLY A 421 -36.75 37.70 13.61
N ALA A 422 -35.71 38.52 13.45
CA ALA A 422 -34.51 38.13 12.74
C ALA A 422 -33.75 36.98 13.44
N GLY A 423 -33.62 37.02 14.75
CA GLY A 423 -33.06 35.94 15.56
C GLY A 423 -33.83 34.63 15.47
N ALA A 424 -35.18 34.70 15.46
CA ALA A 424 -36.05 33.54 15.26
C ALA A 424 -35.93 32.96 13.84
N LEU A 425 -35.83 33.82 12.81
CA LEU A 425 -35.62 33.38 11.44
C LEU A 425 -34.23 32.69 11.23
N VAL A 426 -33.17 33.26 11.82
CA VAL A 426 -31.83 32.65 11.80
C VAL A 426 -31.83 31.32 12.56
N ALA A 427 -32.46 31.24 13.71
CA ALA A 427 -32.60 30.01 14.50
C ALA A 427 -33.42 28.94 13.77
N LEU A 428 -34.51 29.32 13.09
CA LEU A 428 -35.30 28.43 12.24
C LEU A 428 -34.50 27.95 11.01
N TRP A 429 -33.73 28.83 10.37
CA TRP A 429 -32.89 28.51 9.26
C TRP A 429 -31.75 27.55 9.68
N GLN A 430 -31.07 27.82 10.80
CA GLN A 430 -30.06 26.94 11.37
C GLN A 430 -30.62 25.59 11.81
N ARG A 431 -31.81 25.60 12.46
CA ARG A 431 -32.52 24.36 12.81
C ARG A 431 -32.87 23.55 11.57
N ASN A 432 -33.42 24.17 10.52
CA ASN A 432 -33.77 23.50 9.28
C ASN A 432 -32.50 22.97 8.56
N ARG A 433 -31.40 23.73 8.62
CA ARG A 433 -30.11 23.30 8.09
C ARG A 433 -29.55 22.12 8.89
N ALA A 434 -29.60 22.16 10.21
CA ALA A 434 -29.17 21.06 11.07
C ALA A 434 -30.02 19.80 10.90
N VAL A 435 -31.34 19.94 10.77
CA VAL A 435 -32.25 18.82 10.49
C VAL A 435 -31.93 18.21 9.13
N ARG A 436 -31.78 19.02 8.07
CA ARG A 436 -31.39 18.53 6.74
C ARG A 436 -30.03 17.85 6.76
N GLN A 437 -29.04 18.40 7.46
CA GLN A 437 -27.73 17.74 7.61
C GLN A 437 -27.83 16.43 8.39
N ALA A 438 -28.66 16.36 9.43
CA ALA A 438 -28.92 15.15 10.19
C ALA A 438 -29.64 14.09 9.36
N GLU A 439 -30.58 14.48 8.50
CA GLU A 439 -31.27 13.59 7.56
C GLU A 439 -30.32 13.06 6.51
N ILE A 440 -29.47 13.92 5.92
CA ILE A 440 -28.41 13.53 4.97
C ILE A 440 -27.42 12.56 5.64
N ALA A 441 -26.98 12.86 6.87
CA ALA A 441 -26.07 12.00 7.61
C ALA A 441 -26.69 10.64 7.97
N ARG A 442 -27.97 10.61 8.35
CA ARG A 442 -28.72 9.36 8.61
C ARG A 442 -28.90 8.53 7.35
N ALA A 443 -29.25 9.20 6.23
CA ALA A 443 -29.37 8.53 4.94
C ALA A 443 -28.02 7.97 4.46
N ALA A 444 -26.92 8.69 4.66
CA ALA A 444 -25.58 8.23 4.34
C ALA A 444 -25.17 7.03 5.23
N LEU A 445 -25.49 7.09 6.53
CA LEU A 445 -25.21 5.99 7.46
C LEU A 445 -26.01 4.73 7.10
N ALA A 446 -27.30 4.87 6.83
CA ALA A 446 -28.16 3.76 6.41
C ALA A 446 -27.66 3.13 5.10
N ARG A 447 -27.19 3.96 4.15
CA ARG A 447 -26.56 3.50 2.92
C ARG A 447 -25.27 2.73 3.20
N GLY A 448 -24.40 3.25 4.06
CA GLY A 448 -23.15 2.59 4.46
C GLY A 448 -23.39 1.22 5.11
N GLU A 449 -24.40 1.10 5.98
CA GLU A 449 -24.79 -0.19 6.58
C GLU A 449 -25.29 -1.19 5.53
N GLN A 450 -26.07 -0.74 4.56
CA GLN A 450 -26.56 -1.59 3.47
C GLN A 450 -25.44 -2.10 2.55
N VAL A 451 -24.49 -1.23 2.19
CA VAL A 451 -23.28 -1.60 1.43
C VAL A 451 -22.48 -2.63 2.19
N LYS A 452 -22.26 -2.41 3.49
CA LYS A 452 -21.53 -3.34 4.37
C LYS A 452 -22.25 -4.69 4.48
N GLU A 453 -23.56 -4.71 4.64
CA GLU A 453 -24.37 -5.92 4.72
C GLU A 453 -24.34 -6.70 3.40
N PHE A 454 -24.42 -6.00 2.27
CA PHE A 454 -24.30 -6.61 0.94
C PHE A 454 -22.91 -7.24 0.74
N ILE A 455 -21.83 -6.53 1.06
CA ILE A 455 -20.46 -7.04 0.98
C ILE A 455 -20.30 -8.27 1.89
N ALA A 456 -20.74 -8.21 3.14
CA ALA A 456 -20.69 -9.34 4.07
C ALA A 456 -21.45 -10.55 3.53
N SER A 457 -22.60 -10.33 2.88
CA SER A 457 -23.40 -11.42 2.28
C SER A 457 -22.72 -12.09 1.09
N ILE A 458 -21.87 -11.37 0.34
CA ILE A 458 -21.07 -11.95 -0.75
C ILE A 458 -20.08 -12.96 -0.18
N PHE A 459 -19.35 -12.57 0.87
CA PHE A 459 -18.36 -13.46 1.49
C PHE A 459 -19.00 -14.65 2.21
N THR A 460 -20.14 -14.47 2.90
CA THR A 460 -20.81 -15.56 3.62
C THR A 460 -21.45 -16.61 2.71
N GLN A 461 -21.89 -16.23 1.51
CA GLN A 461 -22.50 -17.17 0.55
C GLN A 461 -21.47 -17.86 -0.35
N ALA A 462 -20.27 -17.28 -0.48
CA ALA A 462 -19.18 -17.82 -1.26
C ALA A 462 -18.38 -18.92 -0.54
N VAL A 463 -18.63 -19.13 0.77
CA VAL A 463 -18.03 -20.26 1.50
C VAL A 463 -18.64 -21.56 0.95
N PRO A 464 -17.87 -22.46 0.33
CA PRO A 464 -18.41 -23.72 -0.18
C PRO A 464 -19.04 -24.50 0.98
N ARG A 465 -20.30 -24.90 0.85
CA ARG A 465 -20.89 -25.90 1.74
C ARG A 465 -19.99 -27.12 1.74
N ALA A 466 -19.52 -27.48 2.92
CA ALA A 466 -18.59 -28.54 3.24
C ALA A 466 -18.43 -29.64 2.17
N GLY A 467 -17.23 -29.79 1.58
CA GLY A 467 -16.95 -30.99 0.79
C GLY A 467 -15.84 -30.92 -0.25
N LYS A 468 -15.43 -29.76 -0.76
CA LYS A 468 -14.28 -29.67 -1.67
C LYS A 468 -13.48 -28.40 -1.37
N GLY A 469 -12.29 -28.55 -0.82
CA GLY A 469 -11.36 -27.47 -0.50
C GLY A 469 -10.83 -26.78 -1.77
N GLY A 470 -11.62 -25.88 -2.33
CA GLY A 470 -11.21 -24.98 -3.41
C GLY A 470 -11.09 -23.56 -2.88
N VAL A 471 -9.95 -22.91 -3.13
CA VAL A 471 -9.77 -21.47 -2.91
C VAL A 471 -10.69 -20.75 -3.89
N VAL A 472 -11.68 -20.00 -3.40
CA VAL A 472 -12.55 -19.17 -4.25
C VAL A 472 -11.73 -17.95 -4.69
N ALA A 473 -11.54 -17.76 -5.99
CA ALA A 473 -10.84 -16.61 -6.51
C ALA A 473 -11.65 -15.32 -6.25
N ALA A 474 -10.96 -14.22 -5.90
CA ALA A 474 -11.59 -12.91 -5.67
C ALA A 474 -12.43 -12.45 -6.88
N ALA A 475 -11.99 -12.78 -8.08
CA ALA A 475 -12.70 -12.52 -9.32
C ALA A 475 -14.08 -13.20 -9.40
N ASP A 476 -14.19 -14.45 -8.91
CA ASP A 476 -15.46 -15.19 -8.91
C ASP A 476 -16.45 -14.60 -7.91
N LEU A 477 -15.94 -14.11 -6.77
CA LEU A 477 -16.73 -13.36 -5.79
C LEU A 477 -17.28 -12.06 -6.39
N LEU A 478 -16.47 -11.32 -7.12
CA LEU A 478 -16.88 -10.08 -7.78
C LEU A 478 -17.90 -10.36 -8.91
N ARG A 479 -17.71 -11.42 -9.71
CA ARG A 479 -18.70 -11.83 -10.72
C ARG A 479 -20.04 -12.22 -10.10
N ALA A 480 -20.01 -12.93 -8.97
CA ALA A 480 -21.23 -13.26 -8.21
C ALA A 480 -21.88 -11.99 -7.63
N ALA A 481 -21.10 -11.05 -7.11
CA ALA A 481 -21.57 -9.77 -6.61
C ALA A 481 -22.23 -8.94 -7.73
N ALA A 482 -21.60 -8.88 -8.91
CA ALA A 482 -22.10 -8.16 -10.07
C ALA A 482 -23.52 -8.64 -10.47
N LYS A 483 -23.74 -9.96 -10.55
CA LYS A 483 -25.07 -10.54 -10.81
C LYS A 483 -26.11 -10.13 -9.76
N ARG A 484 -25.71 -10.08 -8.49
CA ARG A 484 -26.63 -9.79 -7.39
C ARG A 484 -26.99 -8.32 -7.30
N VAL A 485 -26.10 -7.40 -7.72
CA VAL A 485 -26.42 -5.96 -7.81
C VAL A 485 -27.63 -5.74 -8.71
N GLU A 486 -27.71 -6.47 -9.83
CA GLU A 486 -28.83 -6.33 -10.77
C GLU A 486 -30.16 -6.87 -10.20
N THR A 487 -30.12 -7.90 -9.35
CA THR A 487 -31.33 -8.60 -8.85
C THR A 487 -31.74 -8.14 -7.45
N ASP A 488 -30.82 -8.12 -6.49
CA ASP A 488 -31.14 -7.96 -5.08
C ASP A 488 -31.34 -6.46 -4.70
N LEU A 489 -30.76 -5.55 -5.48
CA LEU A 489 -30.80 -4.11 -5.23
C LEU A 489 -31.76 -3.35 -6.16
N ALA A 490 -32.63 -4.04 -6.86
CA ALA A 490 -33.65 -3.42 -7.71
C ALA A 490 -34.56 -2.44 -6.92
N GLY A 491 -34.78 -2.69 -5.63
CA GLY A 491 -35.51 -1.80 -4.73
C GLY A 491 -34.68 -0.65 -4.12
N GLN A 492 -33.37 -0.60 -4.37
CA GLN A 492 -32.43 0.38 -3.82
C GLN A 492 -31.43 0.85 -4.89
N PRO A 493 -31.92 1.50 -5.94
CA PRO A 493 -31.11 1.74 -7.15
C PRO A 493 -29.87 2.62 -6.92
N ALA A 494 -29.91 3.57 -5.98
CA ALA A 494 -28.75 4.40 -5.66
C ALA A 494 -27.63 3.62 -4.99
N VAL A 495 -27.96 2.66 -4.09
CA VAL A 495 -26.98 1.75 -3.47
C VAL A 495 -26.42 0.78 -4.51
N GLY A 496 -27.29 0.30 -5.40
CA GLY A 496 -26.90 -0.52 -6.54
C GLY A 496 -25.88 0.17 -7.45
N ALA A 497 -26.08 1.48 -7.72
CA ALA A 497 -25.16 2.29 -8.52
C ALA A 497 -23.78 2.44 -7.85
N GLU A 498 -23.74 2.73 -6.54
CA GLU A 498 -22.50 2.84 -5.77
C GLU A 498 -21.71 1.51 -5.79
N LEU A 499 -22.40 0.39 -5.57
CA LEU A 499 -21.80 -0.94 -5.61
C LEU A 499 -21.38 -1.37 -7.02
N ALA A 500 -22.14 -1.02 -8.04
CA ALA A 500 -21.76 -1.28 -9.42
C ALA A 500 -20.45 -0.58 -9.82
N ALA A 501 -20.30 0.69 -9.40
CA ALA A 501 -19.07 1.46 -9.60
C ALA A 501 -17.88 0.83 -8.87
N LEU A 502 -18.07 0.41 -7.61
CA LEU A 502 -17.04 -0.24 -6.80
C LEU A 502 -16.60 -1.58 -7.42
N ILE A 503 -17.54 -2.43 -7.85
CA ILE A 503 -17.24 -3.70 -8.51
C ILE A 503 -16.45 -3.47 -9.80
N GLY A 504 -16.85 -2.49 -10.61
CA GLY A 504 -16.13 -2.13 -11.83
C GLY A 504 -14.69 -1.68 -11.57
N ALA A 505 -14.48 -0.85 -10.55
CA ALA A 505 -13.14 -0.45 -10.11
C ALA A 505 -12.32 -1.65 -9.62
N SER A 506 -12.94 -2.55 -8.84
CA SER A 506 -12.27 -3.74 -8.30
C SER A 506 -11.85 -4.73 -9.39
N PHE A 507 -12.61 -4.89 -10.48
CA PHE A 507 -12.19 -5.69 -11.63
C PHE A 507 -10.90 -5.14 -12.25
N ASN A 508 -10.76 -3.82 -12.44
CA ASN A 508 -9.53 -3.21 -12.94
C ASN A 508 -8.35 -3.44 -11.98
N GLU A 509 -8.56 -3.24 -10.69
CA GLU A 509 -7.50 -3.40 -9.68
C GLU A 509 -7.01 -4.85 -9.54
N LEU A 510 -7.89 -5.83 -9.75
CA LEU A 510 -7.55 -7.26 -9.78
C LEU A 510 -7.01 -7.71 -11.15
N ASN A 511 -6.82 -6.80 -12.10
CA ASN A 511 -6.40 -7.10 -13.46
C ASN A 511 -7.36 -8.02 -14.25
N GLU A 512 -8.64 -8.07 -13.84
CA GLU A 512 -9.73 -8.76 -14.52
C GLU A 512 -10.33 -7.86 -15.62
N VAL A 513 -9.47 -7.40 -16.51
CA VAL A 513 -9.78 -6.30 -17.44
C VAL A 513 -10.93 -6.62 -18.38
N GLN A 514 -11.04 -7.88 -18.85
CA GLN A 514 -12.15 -8.31 -19.69
C GLN A 514 -13.48 -8.20 -18.95
N ALA A 515 -13.53 -8.63 -17.69
CA ALA A 515 -14.72 -8.50 -16.84
C ALA A 515 -15.05 -7.01 -16.57
N ALA A 516 -14.02 -6.15 -16.44
CA ALA A 516 -14.21 -4.71 -16.30
C ALA A 516 -14.85 -4.09 -17.54
N VAL A 517 -14.35 -4.40 -18.74
CA VAL A 517 -14.90 -3.91 -20.01
C VAL A 517 -16.37 -4.35 -20.21
N GLU A 518 -16.71 -5.56 -19.80
CA GLU A 518 -18.09 -6.07 -19.88
C GLU A 518 -19.03 -5.44 -18.85
N TRP A 519 -18.53 -5.18 -17.64
CA TRP A 519 -19.34 -4.70 -16.51
C TRP A 519 -19.49 -3.18 -16.45
N LEU A 520 -18.41 -2.42 -16.70
CA LEU A 520 -18.39 -0.96 -16.52
C LEU A 520 -19.45 -0.19 -17.35
N PRO A 521 -19.81 -0.58 -18.59
CA PRO A 521 -20.91 0.06 -19.31
C PRO A 521 -22.23 0.03 -18.55
N LYS A 522 -22.57 -1.10 -17.92
CA LYS A 522 -23.78 -1.25 -17.09
C LYS A 522 -23.69 -0.41 -15.81
N ALA A 523 -22.52 -0.40 -15.17
CA ALA A 523 -22.28 0.44 -14.00
C ALA A 523 -22.42 1.93 -14.33
N ILE A 524 -21.92 2.37 -15.50
CA ILE A 524 -22.03 3.75 -15.99
C ILE A 524 -23.49 4.10 -16.26
N GLU A 525 -24.26 3.21 -16.91
CA GLU A 525 -25.69 3.40 -17.15
C GLU A 525 -26.46 3.59 -15.84
N LEU A 526 -26.23 2.68 -14.87
CA LEU A 526 -26.88 2.72 -13.56
C LEU A 526 -26.49 3.99 -12.79
N CYS A 527 -25.20 4.32 -12.74
CA CYS A 527 -24.71 5.54 -12.08
C CYS A 527 -25.26 6.81 -12.76
N THR A 528 -25.35 6.84 -14.10
CA THR A 528 -25.87 7.98 -14.83
C THR A 528 -27.35 8.21 -14.53
N ARG A 529 -28.12 7.13 -14.48
CA ARG A 529 -29.58 7.18 -14.21
C ARG A 529 -29.87 7.58 -12.76
N GLU A 530 -29.16 7.00 -11.79
CA GLU A 530 -29.51 7.14 -10.36
C GLU A 530 -28.76 8.29 -9.66
N LEU A 531 -27.54 8.59 -10.09
CA LEU A 531 -26.69 9.60 -9.46
C LEU A 531 -26.50 10.84 -10.34
N GLY A 532 -26.70 10.70 -11.65
CA GLY A 532 -26.50 11.74 -12.64
C GLY A 532 -25.20 11.61 -13.46
N PRO A 533 -25.18 12.23 -14.66
CA PRO A 533 -24.08 12.06 -15.63
C PRO A 533 -22.75 12.67 -15.18
N VAL A 534 -22.76 13.69 -14.34
CA VAL A 534 -21.58 14.39 -13.82
C VAL A 534 -21.29 14.06 -12.34
N HIS A 535 -21.98 13.07 -11.79
CA HIS A 535 -21.67 12.61 -10.44
C HIS A 535 -20.28 11.97 -10.39
N ARG A 536 -19.55 12.17 -9.28
CA ARG A 536 -18.18 11.69 -9.09
C ARG A 536 -18.02 10.22 -9.46
N LEU A 537 -18.87 9.33 -8.95
CA LEU A 537 -18.81 7.88 -9.25
C LEU A 537 -19.08 7.56 -10.73
N THR A 538 -19.97 8.32 -11.38
CA THR A 538 -20.22 8.17 -12.82
C THR A 538 -18.98 8.52 -13.62
N LEU A 539 -18.31 9.63 -13.30
CA LEU A 539 -17.08 10.05 -13.97
C LEU A 539 -15.93 9.08 -13.69
N GLN A 540 -15.81 8.58 -12.45
CA GLN A 540 -14.83 7.54 -12.09
C GLN A 540 -15.07 6.24 -12.87
N SER A 541 -16.32 5.77 -12.98
CA SER A 541 -16.64 4.57 -13.75
C SER A 541 -16.35 4.75 -15.26
N ARG A 542 -16.64 5.93 -15.82
CA ARG A 542 -16.29 6.27 -17.21
C ARG A 542 -14.77 6.28 -17.42
N TYR A 543 -14.01 6.84 -16.49
CA TYR A 543 -12.55 6.80 -16.50
C TYR A 543 -12.02 5.37 -16.43
N ARG A 544 -12.55 4.54 -15.51
CA ARG A 544 -12.16 3.13 -15.38
C ARG A 544 -12.42 2.31 -16.65
N LEU A 545 -13.46 2.65 -17.41
CA LEU A 545 -13.72 2.03 -18.72
C LEU A 545 -12.67 2.47 -19.76
N VAL A 546 -12.24 3.74 -19.75
CA VAL A 546 -11.14 4.20 -20.61
C VAL A 546 -9.86 3.44 -20.29
N GLU A 547 -9.49 3.35 -19.01
CA GLU A 547 -8.31 2.63 -18.54
C GLU A 547 -8.35 1.15 -18.98
N ALA A 548 -9.48 0.46 -18.77
CA ALA A 548 -9.67 -0.92 -19.20
C ALA A 548 -9.57 -1.08 -20.72
N SER A 549 -10.19 -0.16 -21.49
CA SER A 549 -10.14 -0.16 -22.96
C SER A 549 -8.71 0.02 -23.48
N ASN A 550 -7.95 0.94 -22.89
CA ASN A 550 -6.53 1.15 -23.21
C ASN A 550 -5.71 -0.12 -22.94
N TYR A 551 -6.00 -0.80 -21.83
CA TYR A 551 -5.28 -2.02 -21.45
C TYR A 551 -5.54 -3.20 -22.41
N VAL A 552 -6.80 -3.41 -22.86
CA VAL A 552 -7.12 -4.46 -23.84
C VAL A 552 -6.77 -4.06 -25.27
N GLY A 553 -6.40 -2.80 -25.48
CA GLY A 553 -6.03 -2.26 -26.80
C GLY A 553 -7.19 -1.73 -27.63
N ASP A 554 -8.37 -1.59 -27.05
CA ASP A 554 -9.50 -0.95 -27.72
C ASP A 554 -9.36 0.59 -27.68
N LEU A 555 -8.42 1.07 -28.47
CA LEU A 555 -8.14 2.51 -28.60
C LEU A 555 -9.32 3.29 -29.19
N ALA A 556 -10.17 2.65 -30.01
CA ALA A 556 -11.32 3.29 -30.62
C ALA A 556 -12.37 3.68 -29.57
N THR A 557 -12.66 2.78 -28.64
CA THR A 557 -13.56 3.07 -27.51
C THR A 557 -12.98 4.16 -26.60
N ALA A 558 -11.69 4.09 -26.27
CA ALA A 558 -11.03 5.13 -25.47
C ALA A 558 -11.07 6.51 -26.15
N GLU A 559 -10.85 6.58 -27.46
CA GLU A 559 -10.92 7.84 -28.27
C GLU A 559 -12.31 8.49 -28.23
N VAL A 560 -13.37 7.69 -28.19
CA VAL A 560 -14.76 8.18 -28.12
C VAL A 560 -15.12 8.64 -26.70
N LEU A 561 -14.65 7.93 -25.67
CA LEU A 561 -15.03 8.18 -24.27
C LEU A 561 -14.27 9.36 -23.64
N LEU A 562 -13.00 9.61 -24.02
CA LEU A 562 -12.15 10.62 -23.40
C LEU A 562 -12.65 12.07 -23.58
N PRO A 563 -13.01 12.56 -24.78
CA PRO A 563 -13.40 13.96 -24.95
C PRO A 563 -14.59 14.40 -24.09
N PRO A 564 -15.71 13.66 -24.03
CA PRO A 564 -16.81 14.03 -23.14
C PRO A 564 -16.45 13.88 -21.65
N LEU A 565 -15.63 12.89 -21.26
CA LEU A 565 -15.16 12.72 -19.89
C LEU A 565 -14.31 13.91 -19.43
N LEU A 566 -13.33 14.32 -20.23
CA LEU A 566 -12.44 15.44 -19.90
C LEU A 566 -13.21 16.77 -19.82
N ARG A 567 -14.16 17.01 -20.73
CA ARG A 567 -15.04 18.17 -20.65
C ARG A 567 -15.80 18.23 -19.33
N ASP A 568 -16.38 17.10 -18.92
CA ASP A 568 -17.21 17.03 -17.72
C ASP A 568 -16.32 17.14 -16.45
N LEU A 569 -15.11 16.58 -16.46
CA LEU A 569 -14.14 16.71 -15.35
C LEU A 569 -13.62 18.14 -15.18
N ARG A 570 -13.36 18.87 -16.28
CA ARG A 570 -12.97 20.29 -16.24
C ARG A 570 -14.07 21.21 -15.68
N ALA A 571 -15.33 20.84 -15.89
CA ALA A 571 -16.49 21.59 -15.41
C ALA A 571 -16.91 21.23 -13.97
N LEU A 572 -16.36 20.17 -13.37
CA LEU A 572 -16.78 19.62 -12.09
C LEU A 572 -16.46 20.58 -10.92
N GLN A 573 -17.44 20.76 -10.02
CA GLN A 573 -17.30 21.54 -8.80
C GLN A 573 -17.78 20.73 -7.57
N PRO A 574 -16.95 20.48 -6.56
CA PRO A 574 -15.52 20.82 -6.47
C PRO A 574 -14.68 20.03 -7.47
N PRO A 575 -13.51 20.53 -7.88
CA PRO A 575 -12.67 19.85 -8.88
C PRO A 575 -12.10 18.53 -8.36
N GLU A 576 -11.88 17.58 -9.30
CA GLU A 576 -11.23 16.28 -9.05
C GLU A 576 -9.89 16.23 -9.80
N PRO A 577 -8.85 16.95 -9.34
CA PRO A 577 -7.61 17.14 -10.09
C PRO A 577 -6.85 15.83 -10.35
N LYS A 578 -6.91 14.86 -9.42
CA LYS A 578 -6.27 13.55 -9.61
C LYS A 578 -6.91 12.78 -10.76
N LEU A 579 -8.24 12.79 -10.84
CA LEU A 579 -8.97 12.08 -11.88
C LEU A 579 -8.80 12.76 -13.24
N LEU A 580 -8.77 14.09 -13.26
CA LEU A 580 -8.53 14.86 -14.48
C LEU A 580 -7.11 14.62 -15.02
N ALA A 581 -6.09 14.66 -14.18
CA ALA A 581 -4.71 14.40 -14.57
C ALA A 581 -4.55 12.97 -15.12
N ALA A 582 -5.12 11.96 -14.45
CA ALA A 582 -5.08 10.58 -14.91
C ALA A 582 -5.78 10.39 -16.28
N ALA A 583 -6.95 11.00 -16.47
CA ALA A 583 -7.65 10.94 -17.77
C ALA A 583 -6.87 11.64 -18.90
N LEU A 584 -6.10 12.70 -18.60
CA LEU A 584 -5.21 13.35 -19.56
C LEU A 584 -3.96 12.49 -19.86
N GLU A 585 -3.44 11.74 -18.90
CA GLU A 585 -2.37 10.75 -19.14
C GLU A 585 -2.85 9.64 -20.08
N ASP A 586 -4.08 9.13 -19.89
CA ASP A 586 -4.70 8.18 -20.83
C ASP A 586 -4.96 8.78 -22.22
N GLN A 587 -5.35 10.04 -22.28
CA GLN A 587 -5.47 10.75 -23.57
C GLN A 587 -4.11 10.82 -24.29
N CYS A 588 -3.04 11.14 -23.57
CA CYS A 588 -1.69 11.08 -24.11
C CYS A 588 -1.35 9.69 -24.66
N PHE A 589 -1.66 8.64 -23.91
CA PHE A 589 -1.41 7.26 -24.35
C PHE A 589 -2.09 6.98 -25.70
N VAL A 590 -3.36 7.33 -25.86
CA VAL A 590 -4.11 7.16 -27.11
C VAL A 590 -3.46 7.97 -28.24
N HIS A 591 -3.10 9.25 -28.01
CA HIS A 591 -2.44 10.08 -29.01
C HIS A 591 -1.06 9.53 -29.41
N ALA A 592 -0.28 9.06 -28.45
CA ALA A 592 1.04 8.45 -28.70
C ALA A 592 0.91 7.17 -29.56
N LYS A 593 -0.09 6.34 -29.32
CA LYS A 593 -0.38 5.15 -30.15
C LYS A 593 -0.79 5.49 -31.57
N ARG A 594 -1.43 6.65 -31.77
CA ARG A 594 -1.82 7.20 -33.09
C ARG A 594 -0.73 8.06 -33.73
N ALA A 595 0.50 8.08 -33.18
CA ALA A 595 1.61 8.92 -33.66
C ALA A 595 1.30 10.43 -33.71
N ARG A 596 0.39 10.92 -32.84
CA ARG A 596 0.01 12.33 -32.73
C ARG A 596 0.85 13.01 -31.66
N GLU A 597 2.10 13.31 -31.96
CA GLU A 597 3.08 13.84 -30.99
C GLU A 597 2.62 15.15 -30.33
N PRO A 598 2.20 16.21 -31.07
CA PRO A 598 1.85 17.48 -30.43
C PRO A 598 0.70 17.35 -29.43
N GLU A 599 -0.32 16.56 -29.80
CA GLU A 599 -1.50 16.32 -28.95
C GLU A 599 -1.15 15.51 -27.70
N ALA A 600 -0.27 14.50 -27.83
CA ALA A 600 0.20 13.70 -26.71
C ALA A 600 0.95 14.55 -25.68
N ILE A 601 1.88 15.41 -26.14
CA ILE A 601 2.65 16.29 -25.26
C ILE A 601 1.76 17.37 -24.65
N ALA A 602 0.81 17.93 -25.41
CA ALA A 602 -0.13 18.93 -24.89
C ALA A 602 -1.00 18.37 -23.76
N ALA A 603 -1.49 17.13 -23.89
CA ALA A 603 -2.28 16.47 -22.85
C ALA A 603 -1.49 16.29 -21.54
N LEU A 604 -0.22 15.89 -21.61
CA LEU A 604 0.63 15.75 -20.42
C LEU A 604 1.03 17.10 -19.81
N ASN A 605 1.23 18.13 -20.61
CA ASN A 605 1.49 19.47 -20.07
C ASN A 605 0.27 20.00 -19.31
N GLU A 606 -0.95 19.81 -19.82
CA GLU A 606 -2.17 20.15 -19.10
C GLU A 606 -2.31 19.32 -17.81
N ALA A 607 -2.05 17.99 -17.86
CA ALA A 607 -2.07 17.13 -16.69
C ALA A 607 -1.09 17.60 -15.62
N LEU A 608 0.13 17.99 -16.03
CA LEU A 608 1.16 18.49 -15.12
C LEU A 608 0.77 19.84 -14.49
N GLU A 609 0.18 20.75 -15.26
CA GLU A 609 -0.34 22.03 -14.77
C GLU A 609 -1.44 21.80 -13.73
N VAL A 610 -2.42 20.94 -14.01
CA VAL A 610 -3.51 20.57 -13.10
C VAL A 610 -2.95 19.97 -11.81
N ALA A 611 -2.02 18.99 -11.93
CA ALA A 611 -1.45 18.33 -10.77
C ALA A 611 -0.58 19.27 -9.92
N THR A 612 0.25 20.11 -10.53
CA THR A 612 1.11 21.06 -9.81
C THR A 612 0.32 22.15 -9.12
N HIS A 613 -0.70 22.71 -9.80
CA HIS A 613 -1.51 23.79 -9.25
C HIS A 613 -2.39 23.33 -8.07
N HIS A 614 -3.04 22.18 -8.19
CA HIS A 614 -4.00 21.73 -7.18
C HIS A 614 -3.43 20.80 -6.12
N LEU A 615 -2.38 20.04 -6.42
CA LEU A 615 -1.85 18.99 -5.55
C LEU A 615 -0.41 19.26 -5.10
N GLY A 616 0.28 20.20 -5.77
CA GLY A 616 1.68 20.56 -5.50
C GLY A 616 2.69 19.81 -6.38
N GLU A 617 3.86 20.43 -6.59
CA GLU A 617 4.92 19.93 -7.50
C GLU A 617 5.49 18.56 -7.10
N GLY A 618 5.54 18.26 -5.80
CA GLY A 618 6.04 16.99 -5.25
C GLY A 618 4.96 15.94 -5.04
N SER A 619 3.71 16.17 -5.46
CA SER A 619 2.62 15.20 -5.34
C SER A 619 2.83 13.99 -6.24
N ASP A 620 2.28 12.83 -5.83
CA ASP A 620 2.34 11.60 -6.63
C ASP A 620 1.84 11.81 -8.06
N SER A 621 0.75 12.57 -8.24
CA SER A 621 0.18 12.86 -9.54
C SER A 621 1.15 13.68 -10.41
N ALA A 622 1.75 14.76 -9.87
CA ALA A 622 2.70 15.58 -10.63
C ALA A 622 3.97 14.80 -11.00
N LEU A 623 4.46 13.95 -10.10
CA LEU A 623 5.61 13.09 -10.35
C LEU A 623 5.31 12.00 -11.39
N SER A 624 4.11 11.35 -11.32
CA SER A 624 3.66 10.38 -12.33
C SER A 624 3.59 11.02 -13.71
N THR A 625 2.97 12.18 -13.81
CA THR A 625 2.84 12.91 -15.08
C THR A 625 4.21 13.29 -15.68
N ARG A 626 5.20 13.66 -14.84
CA ARG A 626 6.57 13.93 -15.32
C ARG A 626 7.25 12.66 -15.87
N VAL A 627 7.04 11.52 -15.23
CA VAL A 627 7.51 10.21 -15.74
C VAL A 627 6.84 9.88 -17.07
N ALA A 628 5.52 10.06 -17.17
CA ALA A 628 4.76 9.86 -18.41
C ALA A 628 5.23 10.78 -19.54
N LEU A 629 5.52 12.04 -19.24
CA LEU A 629 6.07 13.01 -20.19
C LEU A 629 7.46 12.57 -20.68
N SER A 630 8.34 12.15 -19.80
CA SER A 630 9.66 11.61 -20.17
C SER A 630 9.53 10.41 -21.10
N ASN A 631 8.69 9.44 -20.75
CA ASN A 631 8.45 8.24 -21.56
C ASN A 631 7.90 8.60 -22.96
N THR A 632 7.00 9.57 -23.03
CA THR A 632 6.41 10.04 -24.27
C THR A 632 7.44 10.77 -25.15
N LEU A 633 8.27 11.63 -24.54
CA LEU A 633 9.38 12.30 -25.25
C LEU A 633 10.39 11.28 -25.81
N ILE A 634 10.74 10.23 -25.03
CA ILE A 634 11.60 9.14 -25.51
C ILE A 634 10.94 8.40 -26.68
N HIS A 635 9.63 8.14 -26.59
CA HIS A 635 8.88 7.47 -27.66
C HIS A 635 8.94 8.22 -28.98
N PHE A 636 8.90 9.55 -28.96
CA PHE A 636 9.00 10.40 -30.12
C PHE A 636 10.43 10.85 -30.47
N GLY A 637 11.46 10.25 -29.83
CA GLY A 637 12.86 10.54 -30.13
C GLY A 637 13.45 11.79 -29.45
N ARG A 638 12.66 12.54 -28.67
CA ARG A 638 13.10 13.76 -27.94
C ARG A 638 13.83 13.41 -26.63
N LYS A 639 14.85 12.58 -26.74
CA LYS A 639 15.51 11.92 -25.59
C LYS A 639 16.22 12.92 -24.67
N ARG A 640 16.83 13.99 -25.20
CA ARG A 640 17.50 15.01 -24.41
C ARG A 640 16.51 15.76 -23.51
N GLU A 641 15.37 16.15 -24.06
CA GLU A 641 14.32 16.83 -23.30
C GLU A 641 13.72 15.93 -22.22
N ALA A 642 13.58 14.63 -22.51
CA ALA A 642 13.17 13.65 -21.49
C ALA A 642 14.15 13.62 -20.31
N LEU A 643 15.48 13.63 -20.57
CA LEU A 643 16.49 13.63 -19.52
C LEU A 643 16.47 14.94 -18.73
N GLU A 644 16.31 16.08 -19.38
CA GLU A 644 16.19 17.40 -18.76
C GLU A 644 14.96 17.49 -17.85
N ALA A 645 13.81 16.91 -18.27
CA ALA A 645 12.57 16.90 -17.49
C ALA A 645 12.67 16.06 -16.22
N MET A 646 13.46 14.98 -16.23
CA MET A 646 13.56 14.05 -15.11
C MET A 646 14.44 14.54 -13.95
N GLY A 647 15.41 15.42 -14.19
CA GLY A 647 16.28 15.95 -13.14
C GLY A 647 15.53 16.59 -11.96
N PRO A 648 14.65 17.59 -12.23
CA PRO A 648 13.80 18.19 -11.19
C PRO A 648 12.83 17.18 -10.55
N ALA A 649 12.26 16.24 -11.33
CA ALA A 649 11.37 15.23 -10.81
C ALA A 649 12.07 14.34 -9.77
N LEU A 650 13.31 13.92 -10.04
CA LEU A 650 14.09 13.11 -9.11
C LEU A 650 14.44 13.87 -7.83
N ALA A 651 14.78 15.16 -7.93
CA ALA A 651 15.04 15.99 -6.77
C ALA A 651 13.81 16.13 -5.86
N LEU A 652 12.64 16.39 -6.45
CA LEU A 652 11.35 16.48 -5.75
C LEU A 652 10.97 15.14 -5.11
N ALA A 653 11.10 14.04 -5.82
CA ALA A 653 10.78 12.70 -5.31
C ALA A 653 11.70 12.31 -4.14
N ARG A 654 13.00 12.63 -4.22
CA ARG A 654 13.96 12.40 -3.12
C ARG A 654 13.66 13.27 -1.90
N ALA A 655 13.27 14.51 -2.10
CA ALA A 655 12.88 15.41 -1.01
C ALA A 655 11.61 14.89 -0.31
N ALA A 656 10.62 14.42 -1.07
CA ALA A 656 9.36 13.93 -0.52
C ALA A 656 9.48 12.54 0.14
N TYR A 657 10.23 11.62 -0.49
CA TYR A 657 10.20 10.18 -0.16
C TYR A 657 11.56 9.57 0.16
N GLY A 658 12.68 10.31 0.03
CA GLY A 658 14.02 9.76 0.20
C GLY A 658 14.26 9.13 1.57
N ALA A 659 13.70 9.72 2.64
CA ALA A 659 13.74 9.16 4.00
C ALA A 659 12.87 7.90 4.18
N GLN A 660 12.03 7.58 3.20
CA GLN A 660 11.06 6.47 3.25
C GLN A 660 11.41 5.34 2.27
N ARG A 661 12.67 5.29 1.78
CA ARG A 661 13.08 4.26 0.81
C ARG A 661 13.00 2.85 1.44
N PRO A 662 12.44 1.84 0.71
CA PRO A 662 11.89 1.93 -0.64
C PRO A 662 10.46 2.54 -0.66
N HIS A 663 10.20 3.48 -1.57
CA HIS A 663 8.89 4.10 -1.77
C HIS A 663 8.46 4.02 -3.24
N ARG A 664 7.22 3.59 -3.52
CA ARG A 664 6.74 3.29 -4.89
C ARG A 664 6.93 4.43 -5.87
N MET A 665 6.58 5.67 -5.48
CA MET A 665 6.71 6.84 -6.35
C MET A 665 8.18 7.19 -6.59
N LEU A 666 9.03 7.13 -5.57
CA LEU A 666 10.48 7.34 -5.74
C LEU A 666 11.08 6.34 -6.74
N LEU A 667 10.73 5.05 -6.62
CA LEU A 667 11.20 4.01 -7.54
C LEU A 667 10.70 4.23 -8.98
N ALA A 668 9.46 4.70 -9.15
CA ALA A 668 8.92 5.05 -10.46
C ALA A 668 9.71 6.21 -11.12
N VAL A 669 10.04 7.25 -10.36
CA VAL A 669 10.82 8.39 -10.83
C VAL A 669 12.28 7.99 -11.10
N GLU A 670 12.92 7.22 -10.22
CA GLU A 670 14.28 6.70 -10.43
C GLU A 670 14.37 5.81 -11.68
N ARG A 671 13.35 4.98 -11.93
CA ARG A 671 13.22 4.18 -13.15
C ARG A 671 13.11 5.07 -14.40
N GLY A 672 12.25 6.09 -14.37
CA GLY A 672 12.10 7.04 -15.48
C GLY A 672 13.40 7.82 -15.75
N GLN A 673 14.10 8.27 -14.71
CA GLN A 673 15.41 8.90 -14.83
C GLN A 673 16.43 7.97 -15.48
N ALA A 674 16.48 6.71 -15.06
CA ALA A 674 17.41 5.74 -15.61
C ALA A 674 17.09 5.40 -17.08
N ASP A 675 15.81 5.31 -17.47
CA ASP A 675 15.42 5.13 -18.87
C ASP A 675 15.80 6.32 -19.74
N ALA A 676 15.60 7.54 -19.25
CA ALA A 676 16.05 8.75 -19.93
C ALA A 676 17.58 8.78 -20.09
N MET A 677 18.35 8.37 -19.08
CA MET A 677 19.81 8.25 -19.17
C MET A 677 20.22 7.20 -20.20
N ALA A 678 19.67 6.01 -20.17
CA ALA A 678 19.99 4.92 -21.11
C ALA A 678 19.67 5.33 -22.55
N SER A 679 18.52 5.98 -22.75
CA SER A 679 18.07 6.49 -24.06
C SER A 679 18.95 7.64 -24.58
N ASN A 680 19.63 8.40 -23.70
CA ASN A 680 20.60 9.46 -24.02
C ASN A 680 22.05 8.94 -24.03
N GLN A 681 22.28 7.74 -24.50
CA GLN A 681 23.61 7.12 -24.66
C GLN A 681 24.42 7.05 -23.35
N ARG A 682 23.74 6.95 -22.20
CA ARG A 682 24.35 6.76 -20.87
C ARG A 682 23.91 5.46 -20.20
N PRO A 683 23.89 4.31 -20.90
CA PRO A 683 23.40 3.05 -20.33
C PRO A 683 24.30 2.51 -19.21
N ARG A 684 25.62 2.81 -19.20
CA ARG A 684 26.56 2.46 -18.14
C ARG A 684 26.11 3.01 -16.79
N ASP A 685 25.62 4.26 -16.79
CA ASP A 685 25.14 4.94 -15.58
C ASP A 685 23.75 4.44 -15.17
N ALA A 686 22.90 4.07 -16.13
CA ALA A 686 21.52 3.63 -15.90
C ALA A 686 21.42 2.21 -15.30
N VAL A 687 22.27 1.27 -15.72
CA VAL A 687 22.21 -0.15 -15.30
C VAL A 687 22.28 -0.34 -13.79
N PRO A 688 23.25 0.24 -13.04
CA PRO A 688 23.30 0.09 -11.59
C PRO A 688 22.07 0.68 -10.88
N LEU A 689 21.55 1.81 -11.36
CA LEU A 689 20.35 2.41 -10.81
C LEU A 689 19.12 1.51 -11.01
N LEU A 690 18.94 0.93 -12.19
CA LEU A 690 17.82 0.02 -12.47
C LEU A 690 17.92 -1.31 -11.72
N ARG A 691 19.13 -1.81 -11.47
CA ARG A 691 19.32 -2.97 -10.59
C ARG A 691 18.87 -2.68 -9.16
N GLN A 692 19.22 -1.49 -8.64
CA GLN A 692 18.77 -1.07 -7.32
C GLN A 692 17.24 -0.88 -7.29
N VAL A 693 16.66 -0.23 -8.30
CA VAL A 693 15.20 -0.07 -8.42
C VAL A 693 14.49 -1.42 -8.45
N LEU A 694 15.01 -2.41 -9.19
CA LEU A 694 14.44 -3.74 -9.25
C LEU A 694 14.51 -4.46 -7.89
N ALA A 695 15.65 -4.38 -7.20
CA ALA A 695 15.82 -4.96 -5.87
C ALA A 695 14.87 -4.33 -4.84
N ASP A 696 14.77 -3.00 -4.83
CA ASP A 696 13.88 -2.27 -3.94
C ASP A 696 12.38 -2.54 -4.26
N GLN A 697 12.03 -2.69 -5.54
CA GLN A 697 10.67 -3.06 -5.95
C GLN A 697 10.30 -4.47 -5.50
N GLN A 698 11.24 -5.42 -5.61
CA GLN A 698 11.06 -6.79 -5.10
C GLN A 698 10.97 -6.84 -3.58
N ALA A 699 11.62 -5.91 -2.88
CA ALA A 699 11.51 -5.78 -1.43
C ALA A 699 10.16 -5.17 -0.99
N LEU A 700 9.56 -4.30 -1.81
CA LEU A 700 8.23 -3.71 -1.55
C LEU A 700 7.07 -4.66 -1.86
N ASP A 701 7.20 -5.43 -2.91
CA ASP A 701 6.15 -6.31 -3.41
C ASP A 701 6.43 -7.74 -2.93
N VAL A 702 5.56 -8.26 -2.07
CA VAL A 702 5.67 -9.62 -1.49
C VAL A 702 5.61 -10.71 -2.56
N GLU A 703 4.90 -10.44 -3.66
CA GLU A 703 4.78 -11.31 -4.83
C GLU A 703 5.34 -10.59 -6.06
N GLU A 704 5.71 -11.36 -7.09
CA GLU A 704 6.13 -10.80 -8.38
C GLU A 704 4.93 -10.12 -9.06
N THR A 705 4.91 -8.79 -9.03
CA THR A 705 3.83 -7.95 -9.55
C THR A 705 4.13 -7.43 -10.96
N ALA A 706 3.13 -6.77 -11.56
CA ALA A 706 3.31 -6.04 -12.82
C ALA A 706 4.41 -4.95 -12.70
N ARG A 707 4.60 -4.34 -11.52
CA ARG A 707 5.67 -3.34 -11.29
C ARG A 707 7.07 -3.96 -11.32
N VAL A 708 7.22 -5.17 -10.73
CA VAL A 708 8.48 -5.93 -10.80
C VAL A 708 8.80 -6.28 -12.26
N ARG A 709 7.80 -6.74 -13.03
CA ARG A 709 7.94 -7.01 -14.45
C ARG A 709 8.37 -5.75 -15.24
N GLU A 710 7.75 -4.63 -14.94
CA GLU A 710 8.07 -3.34 -15.55
C GLU A 710 9.52 -2.93 -15.24
N ALA A 711 9.96 -3.00 -13.99
CA ALA A 711 11.35 -2.73 -13.61
C ALA A 711 12.34 -3.64 -14.34
N MET A 712 12.02 -4.94 -14.50
CA MET A 712 12.81 -5.87 -15.32
C MET A 712 12.88 -5.40 -16.78
N THR A 713 11.78 -4.95 -17.36
CA THR A 713 11.74 -4.48 -18.75
C THR A 713 12.68 -3.29 -18.98
N PHE A 714 12.69 -2.31 -18.08
CA PHE A 714 13.59 -1.17 -18.17
C PHE A 714 15.05 -1.56 -17.94
N LEU A 715 15.33 -2.49 -17.02
CA LEU A 715 16.69 -3.03 -16.83
C LEU A 715 17.16 -3.78 -18.09
N GLY A 716 16.31 -4.62 -18.68
CA GLY A 716 16.61 -5.32 -19.92
C GLY A 716 16.93 -4.35 -21.07
N LYS A 717 16.17 -3.25 -21.19
CA LYS A 717 16.42 -2.18 -22.17
C LYS A 717 17.77 -1.50 -21.95
N ALA A 718 18.11 -1.14 -20.73
CA ALA A 718 19.40 -0.51 -20.41
C ALA A 718 20.59 -1.48 -20.64
N LEU A 719 20.44 -2.76 -20.29
CA LEU A 719 21.43 -3.80 -20.56
C LEU A 719 21.64 -4.02 -22.07
N LEU A 720 20.53 -4.03 -22.83
CA LEU A 720 20.60 -4.09 -24.30
C LEU A 720 21.40 -2.92 -24.86
N LEU A 721 21.07 -1.69 -24.46
CA LEU A 721 21.76 -0.48 -24.94
C LEU A 721 23.22 -0.41 -24.48
N ASN A 722 23.58 -1.04 -23.37
CA ASN A 722 24.96 -1.20 -22.89
C ASN A 722 25.71 -2.34 -23.62
N GLY A 723 25.06 -3.13 -24.47
CA GLY A 723 25.63 -4.29 -25.19
C GLY A 723 25.72 -5.56 -24.36
N ARG A 724 25.20 -5.61 -23.14
CA ARG A 724 25.20 -6.81 -22.26
C ARG A 724 24.05 -7.75 -22.68
N LEU A 725 24.17 -8.31 -23.88
CA LEU A 725 23.07 -8.99 -24.59
C LEU A 725 22.56 -10.25 -23.88
N GLU A 726 23.47 -11.07 -23.31
CA GLU A 726 23.10 -12.29 -22.57
C GLU A 726 22.27 -11.95 -21.32
N GLU A 727 22.68 -10.95 -20.58
CA GLU A 727 21.94 -10.51 -19.40
C GLU A 727 20.59 -9.89 -19.79
N ALA A 728 20.55 -9.10 -20.86
CA ALA A 728 19.31 -8.54 -21.39
C ALA A 728 18.33 -9.65 -21.80
N ALA A 729 18.81 -10.69 -22.51
CA ALA A 729 18.02 -11.85 -22.89
C ALA A 729 17.41 -12.56 -21.67
N ALA A 730 18.22 -12.83 -20.64
CA ALA A 730 17.76 -13.48 -19.41
C ALA A 730 16.70 -12.65 -18.67
N VAL A 731 16.90 -11.33 -18.56
CA VAL A 731 15.96 -10.42 -17.89
C VAL A 731 14.65 -10.33 -18.67
N PHE A 732 14.68 -10.20 -20.00
CA PHE A 732 13.46 -10.15 -20.81
C PHE A 732 12.70 -11.48 -20.82
N ALA A 733 13.41 -12.64 -20.86
CA ALA A 733 12.76 -13.94 -20.76
C ALA A 733 12.01 -14.09 -19.42
N ARG A 734 12.63 -13.67 -18.32
CA ARG A 734 11.99 -13.66 -16.99
C ARG A 734 10.80 -12.71 -16.94
N ALA A 735 10.92 -11.50 -17.49
CA ALA A 735 9.82 -10.53 -17.56
C ALA A 735 8.63 -11.07 -18.39
N THR A 736 8.90 -11.75 -19.51
CA THR A 736 7.86 -12.38 -20.36
C THR A 736 7.16 -13.53 -19.63
N ALA A 737 7.91 -14.40 -18.94
CA ALA A 737 7.34 -15.48 -18.14
C ALA A 737 6.47 -14.95 -17.00
N LEU A 738 6.91 -13.88 -16.35
CA LEU A 738 6.12 -13.21 -15.31
C LEU A 738 4.83 -12.59 -15.89
N HIS A 739 4.93 -11.94 -17.05
CA HIS A 739 3.77 -11.39 -17.73
C HIS A 739 2.72 -12.47 -18.05
N ALA A 740 3.12 -13.60 -18.60
CA ALA A 740 2.23 -14.71 -18.91
C ALA A 740 1.51 -15.26 -17.65
N ARG A 741 2.19 -15.30 -16.50
CA ARG A 741 1.59 -15.72 -15.23
C ARG A 741 0.57 -14.72 -14.69
N LEU A 742 0.85 -13.41 -14.83
CA LEU A 742 0.01 -12.35 -14.27
C LEU A 742 -1.27 -12.10 -15.09
N THR A 743 -1.18 -12.20 -16.42
CA THR A 743 -2.27 -11.76 -17.30
C THR A 743 -3.00 -12.90 -18.01
N GLY A 744 -2.36 -14.07 -18.17
CA GLY A 744 -2.96 -15.24 -18.80
C GLY A 744 -3.40 -15.05 -20.26
N GLY A 745 -3.19 -13.87 -20.85
CA GLY A 745 -3.74 -13.49 -22.13
C GLY A 745 -2.82 -12.69 -23.06
N ALA A 746 -3.22 -12.61 -24.33
CA ALA A 746 -2.60 -11.78 -25.34
C ALA A 746 -3.03 -10.31 -25.15
N ASN A 747 -2.07 -9.42 -24.98
CA ASN A 747 -2.27 -7.97 -24.96
C ASN A 747 -1.06 -7.25 -25.58
N PHE A 748 -1.12 -5.93 -25.73
CA PHE A 748 -0.01 -5.15 -26.33
C PHE A 748 1.31 -5.27 -25.55
N GLU A 749 1.26 -5.48 -24.25
CA GLU A 749 2.47 -5.69 -23.44
C GLU A 749 3.15 -7.03 -23.76
N ALA A 750 2.36 -8.09 -24.01
CA ALA A 750 2.89 -9.38 -24.47
C ALA A 750 3.58 -9.25 -25.84
N ALA A 751 2.94 -8.54 -26.78
CA ALA A 751 3.55 -8.23 -28.09
C ALA A 751 4.85 -7.44 -27.91
N GLY A 752 4.86 -6.44 -27.03
CA GLY A 752 6.03 -5.64 -26.69
C GLY A 752 7.17 -6.49 -26.08
N ALA A 753 6.84 -7.40 -25.17
CA ALA A 753 7.83 -8.30 -24.54
C ALA A 753 8.53 -9.19 -25.58
N HIS A 754 7.78 -9.79 -26.51
CA HIS A 754 8.35 -10.53 -27.62
C HIS A 754 9.16 -9.66 -28.58
N SER A 755 8.72 -8.43 -28.84
CA SER A 755 9.49 -7.48 -29.66
C SER A 755 10.86 -7.16 -29.07
N TRP A 756 10.95 -7.00 -27.73
CA TRP A 756 12.24 -6.81 -27.06
C TRP A 756 13.14 -8.03 -27.13
N GLN A 757 12.61 -9.26 -26.95
CA GLN A 757 13.39 -10.49 -27.10
C GLN A 757 13.89 -10.64 -28.55
N GLY A 758 13.06 -10.39 -29.55
CA GLY A 758 13.46 -10.40 -30.96
C GLY A 758 14.57 -9.39 -31.25
N ARG A 759 14.49 -8.19 -30.64
CA ARG A 759 15.53 -7.16 -30.78
C ARG A 759 16.88 -7.60 -30.18
N VAL A 760 16.85 -8.24 -29.00
CA VAL A 760 18.09 -8.82 -28.42
C VAL A 760 18.67 -9.87 -29.33
N ALA A 761 17.85 -10.78 -29.89
CA ALA A 761 18.30 -11.82 -30.78
C ALA A 761 18.95 -11.26 -32.07
N VAL A 762 18.35 -10.18 -32.66
CA VAL A 762 18.98 -9.46 -33.79
C VAL A 762 20.36 -8.92 -33.41
N MET A 763 20.51 -8.32 -32.21
CA MET A 763 21.80 -7.78 -31.74
C MET A 763 22.81 -8.87 -31.43
N GLN A 764 22.38 -10.09 -31.10
CA GLN A 764 23.22 -11.29 -30.95
C GLN A 764 23.58 -11.95 -32.28
N GLY A 765 22.98 -11.49 -33.38
CA GLY A 765 23.17 -12.12 -34.71
C GLY A 765 22.33 -13.39 -34.93
N ASP A 766 21.40 -13.71 -34.02
CA ASP A 766 20.52 -14.88 -34.11
C ASP A 766 19.23 -14.53 -34.89
N GLY A 767 19.34 -14.60 -36.22
CA GLY A 767 18.22 -14.33 -37.14
C GLY A 767 17.00 -15.23 -36.91
N PRO A 768 17.16 -16.56 -36.81
CA PRO A 768 16.06 -17.50 -36.57
C PRO A 768 15.29 -17.22 -35.27
N ALA A 769 15.97 -17.00 -34.14
CA ALA A 769 15.32 -16.67 -32.87
C ALA A 769 14.60 -15.31 -32.96
N ALA A 770 15.19 -14.33 -33.62
CA ALA A 770 14.56 -13.03 -33.84
C ALA A 770 13.25 -13.16 -34.61
N LEU A 771 13.22 -13.96 -35.69
CA LEU A 771 12.03 -14.20 -36.51
C LEU A 771 10.90 -14.91 -35.71
N ASP A 772 11.23 -15.87 -34.85
CA ASP A 772 10.24 -16.51 -33.98
C ASP A 772 9.60 -15.50 -33.06
N HIS A 773 10.40 -14.69 -32.39
CA HIS A 773 9.88 -13.66 -31.47
C HIS A 773 9.05 -12.59 -32.21
N PHE A 774 9.51 -12.08 -33.35
CA PHE A 774 8.70 -11.09 -34.12
C PHE A 774 7.45 -11.74 -34.69
N GLY A 775 7.48 -13.00 -35.10
CA GLY A 775 6.29 -13.75 -35.52
C GLY A 775 5.23 -13.82 -34.42
N ARG A 776 5.63 -14.15 -33.21
CA ARG A 776 4.73 -14.15 -32.03
C ARG A 776 4.18 -12.77 -31.71
N ALA A 777 5.04 -11.73 -31.72
CA ALA A 777 4.60 -10.36 -31.48
C ALA A 777 3.56 -9.91 -32.54
N ASN A 778 3.79 -10.23 -33.82
CA ASN A 778 2.88 -9.90 -34.92
C ASN A 778 1.56 -10.68 -34.81
N ALA A 779 1.58 -11.97 -34.43
CA ALA A 779 0.37 -12.76 -34.22
C ALA A 779 -0.51 -12.21 -33.10
N ILE A 780 0.11 -11.79 -31.99
CA ILE A 780 -0.60 -11.14 -30.89
C ILE A 780 -1.20 -9.80 -31.33
N ALA A 781 -0.41 -8.97 -31.99
CA ALA A 781 -0.87 -7.66 -32.48
C ALA A 781 -2.03 -7.79 -33.49
N ALA A 782 -1.95 -8.73 -34.42
CA ALA A 782 -3.02 -8.99 -35.39
C ALA A 782 -4.32 -9.45 -34.71
N ALA A 783 -4.23 -10.22 -33.63
CA ALA A 783 -5.38 -10.66 -32.86
C ALA A 783 -6.06 -9.52 -32.08
N LEU A 784 -5.32 -8.48 -31.72
CA LEU A 784 -5.81 -7.29 -31.02
C LEU A 784 -6.34 -6.18 -31.93
N GLY A 785 -6.02 -6.25 -33.22
CA GLY A 785 -6.61 -5.40 -34.28
C GLY A 785 -5.95 -4.04 -34.53
N ASP A 786 -5.23 -3.45 -33.58
CA ASP A 786 -4.55 -2.15 -33.79
C ASP A 786 -3.43 -1.89 -32.79
N GLU A 787 -2.19 -1.93 -33.26
CA GLU A 787 -0.98 -1.75 -32.45
C GLU A 787 -0.33 -0.35 -32.57
N GLY A 788 -0.81 0.44 -33.50
CA GLY A 788 -0.23 1.72 -33.86
C GLY A 788 0.92 1.61 -34.91
N GLU A 789 0.96 2.56 -35.76
CA GLU A 789 1.84 2.63 -36.98
C GLU A 789 3.34 2.58 -36.61
N VAL A 790 3.75 3.23 -35.51
CA VAL A 790 5.16 3.29 -35.08
C VAL A 790 5.70 1.91 -34.67
N GLN A 791 4.92 1.13 -33.92
CA GLN A 791 5.35 -0.21 -33.46
C GLN A 791 5.45 -1.20 -34.63
N THR A 792 4.47 -1.12 -35.53
CA THR A 792 4.44 -1.94 -36.75
C THR A 792 5.64 -1.64 -37.66
N SER A 793 5.95 -0.34 -37.91
CA SER A 793 7.10 0.07 -38.70
C SER A 793 8.43 -0.34 -38.09
N ASN A 794 8.59 -0.19 -36.77
CA ASN A 794 9.81 -0.62 -36.10
C ASN A 794 10.05 -2.14 -36.22
N ARG A 795 9.00 -2.98 -36.07
CA ARG A 795 9.13 -4.43 -36.24
C ARG A 795 9.40 -4.83 -37.70
N ALA A 796 8.75 -4.18 -38.66
CA ALA A 796 9.03 -4.43 -40.06
C ALA A 796 10.51 -4.19 -40.43
N SER A 797 11.08 -3.10 -39.92
CA SER A 797 12.50 -2.77 -40.12
C SER A 797 13.44 -3.80 -39.48
N LEU A 798 13.13 -4.25 -38.24
CA LEU A 798 13.90 -5.29 -37.56
C LEU A 798 13.71 -6.68 -38.17
N ASN A 799 12.55 -6.97 -38.74
CA ASN A 799 12.27 -8.22 -39.43
C ASN A 799 13.11 -8.40 -40.69
N ALA A 800 13.26 -7.33 -41.48
CA ALA A 800 14.15 -7.35 -42.65
C ALA A 800 15.61 -7.66 -42.23
N TRP A 801 16.09 -7.08 -41.15
CA TRP A 801 17.40 -7.35 -40.61
C TRP A 801 17.52 -8.81 -40.10
N ALA A 802 16.52 -9.33 -39.38
CA ALA A 802 16.49 -10.71 -38.92
C ALA A 802 16.47 -11.73 -40.07
N LEU A 803 15.73 -11.46 -41.16
CA LEU A 803 15.75 -12.30 -42.36
C LEU A 803 17.14 -12.38 -42.99
N ALA A 804 17.83 -11.25 -43.08
CA ALA A 804 19.20 -11.21 -43.59
C ALA A 804 20.17 -12.00 -42.68
N LEU A 805 20.05 -11.85 -41.38
CA LEU A 805 20.86 -12.65 -40.40
C LEU A 805 20.56 -14.17 -40.48
N ALA A 806 19.33 -14.54 -40.85
CA ALA A 806 18.92 -15.93 -41.04
C ALA A 806 19.36 -16.50 -42.40
N GLY A 807 20.09 -15.73 -43.25
CA GLY A 807 20.50 -16.14 -44.57
C GLY A 807 19.35 -16.20 -45.59
N ARG A 808 18.20 -15.57 -45.31
CA ARG A 808 17.02 -15.47 -46.19
C ARG A 808 17.09 -14.20 -47.02
N ASP A 809 18.17 -14.04 -47.78
CA ASP A 809 18.55 -12.80 -48.42
C ASP A 809 17.50 -12.27 -49.41
N ALA A 810 16.89 -13.15 -50.20
CA ALA A 810 15.83 -12.73 -51.16
C ALA A 810 14.59 -12.16 -50.42
N GLU A 811 14.19 -12.78 -49.35
CA GLU A 811 13.06 -12.33 -48.54
C GLU A 811 13.39 -11.02 -47.77
N ALA A 812 14.64 -10.92 -47.27
CA ALA A 812 15.11 -9.68 -46.64
C ALA A 812 15.10 -8.50 -47.60
N LEU A 813 15.54 -8.72 -48.85
CA LEU A 813 15.52 -7.68 -49.91
C LEU A 813 14.10 -7.30 -50.33
N ALA A 814 13.18 -8.25 -50.41
CA ALA A 814 11.76 -8.00 -50.69
C ALA A 814 11.13 -7.19 -49.53
N ALA A 815 11.30 -7.63 -48.29
CA ALA A 815 10.79 -6.94 -47.11
C ALA A 815 11.35 -5.50 -47.00
N ALA A 816 12.62 -5.29 -47.34
CA ALA A 816 13.24 -3.97 -47.38
C ALA A 816 12.66 -3.10 -48.47
N GLY A 817 12.30 -3.65 -49.64
CA GLY A 817 11.64 -2.96 -50.72
C GLY A 817 10.23 -2.54 -50.39
N ASP A 818 9.44 -3.45 -49.80
CA ASP A 818 8.06 -3.20 -49.41
C ASP A 818 7.96 -2.12 -48.32
N ALA A 819 8.83 -2.18 -47.31
CA ALA A 819 8.84 -1.17 -46.25
C ALA A 819 9.31 0.22 -46.74
N ALA A 820 10.25 0.28 -47.67
CA ALA A 820 10.64 1.55 -48.30
C ALA A 820 9.51 2.14 -49.19
N ALA A 821 8.73 1.30 -49.86
CA ALA A 821 7.58 1.72 -50.68
C ALA A 821 6.40 2.20 -49.81
N ALA A 822 6.22 1.61 -48.63
CA ALA A 822 5.19 2.00 -47.68
C ALA A 822 5.45 3.37 -46.98
N SER A 823 6.71 3.89 -47.03
CA SER A 823 7.08 5.19 -46.47
C SER A 823 7.65 6.13 -47.51
N PRO A 824 6.88 6.56 -48.53
CA PRO A 824 7.41 7.26 -49.71
C PRO A 824 7.91 8.68 -49.44
N LYS A 825 7.72 9.27 -48.27
CA LYS A 825 8.05 10.67 -47.94
C LYS A 825 9.01 10.84 -46.74
N GLY A 826 9.42 9.77 -46.07
CA GLY A 826 10.32 9.83 -44.92
C GLY A 826 11.71 9.25 -45.22
N PRO A 827 12.73 9.54 -44.37
CA PRO A 827 14.04 8.88 -44.49
C PRO A 827 13.87 7.38 -44.23
N ILE A 828 14.51 6.56 -45.06
CA ILE A 828 14.47 5.09 -44.89
C ILE A 828 15.15 4.75 -43.56
N PRO A 829 14.51 3.95 -42.65
CA PRO A 829 15.07 3.61 -41.35
C PRO A 829 16.43 2.91 -41.50
N MET A 830 17.41 3.32 -40.71
CA MET A 830 18.77 2.75 -40.67
C MET A 830 18.76 1.21 -40.59
N ARG A 831 17.90 0.64 -39.69
CA ARG A 831 17.77 -0.81 -39.51
C ARG A 831 17.38 -1.57 -40.80
N LEU A 832 16.53 -0.96 -41.57
CA LEU A 832 16.10 -1.50 -42.87
C LEU A 832 17.25 -1.54 -43.86
N LEU A 833 18.01 -0.42 -43.95
CA LEU A 833 19.20 -0.31 -44.80
C LEU A 833 20.31 -1.26 -44.38
N LEU A 834 20.45 -1.47 -43.05
CA LEU A 834 21.40 -2.43 -42.51
C LEU A 834 21.04 -3.88 -42.86
N GLY A 835 19.78 -4.26 -42.73
CA GLY A 835 19.30 -5.59 -43.17
C GLY A 835 19.52 -5.79 -44.67
N ARG A 836 19.28 -4.74 -45.49
CA ARG A 836 19.55 -4.76 -46.95
C ARG A 836 21.04 -4.92 -47.25
N ALA A 837 21.91 -4.23 -46.51
CA ALA A 837 23.37 -4.37 -46.70
C ALA A 837 23.86 -5.79 -46.41
N ILE A 838 23.41 -6.41 -45.34
CA ILE A 838 23.72 -7.78 -44.97
C ILE A 838 23.26 -8.76 -46.05
N ALA A 839 22.00 -8.64 -46.51
CA ALA A 839 21.42 -9.51 -47.53
C ALA A 839 22.11 -9.38 -48.88
N LEU A 840 22.52 -8.17 -49.29
CA LEU A 840 23.27 -7.92 -50.52
C LEU A 840 24.67 -8.54 -50.44
N ARG A 841 25.32 -8.41 -49.28
CA ARG A 841 26.64 -9.05 -49.06
C ARG A 841 26.52 -10.57 -49.08
N GLY A 842 25.49 -11.15 -48.38
CA GLY A 842 25.22 -12.59 -48.43
C GLY A 842 24.95 -13.11 -49.83
N SER A 843 24.31 -12.33 -50.68
CA SER A 843 24.04 -12.64 -52.12
C SER A 843 25.23 -12.37 -53.05
N GLY A 844 26.40 -11.97 -52.53
CA GLY A 844 27.60 -11.68 -53.32
C GLY A 844 27.55 -10.36 -54.08
N ARG A 845 26.58 -9.49 -53.88
CA ARG A 845 26.40 -8.16 -54.51
C ARG A 845 27.16 -7.07 -53.73
N CYS A 846 28.52 -7.24 -53.66
CA CYS A 846 29.36 -6.48 -52.72
C CYS A 846 29.33 -4.96 -52.93
N ASP A 847 29.33 -4.46 -54.19
CA ASP A 847 29.30 -3.02 -54.47
C ASP A 847 27.96 -2.37 -54.00
N GLU A 848 26.87 -3.09 -54.25
CA GLU A 848 25.54 -2.63 -53.76
C GLU A 848 25.43 -2.73 -52.25
N ALA A 849 26.05 -3.72 -51.62
CA ALA A 849 26.11 -3.85 -50.15
C ALA A 849 26.86 -2.65 -49.54
N VAL A 850 27.98 -2.24 -50.10
CA VAL A 850 28.74 -1.05 -49.68
C VAL A 850 27.88 0.22 -49.76
N GLN A 851 27.14 0.37 -50.87
CA GLN A 851 26.21 1.50 -50.99
C GLN A 851 25.08 1.48 -49.97
N ALA A 852 24.46 0.33 -49.72
CA ALA A 852 23.42 0.17 -48.71
C ALA A 852 23.96 0.44 -47.32
N ALA A 853 25.16 -0.03 -47.00
CA ALA A 853 25.83 0.21 -45.70
C ALA A 853 26.16 1.69 -45.50
N ARG A 854 26.62 2.40 -46.56
CA ARG A 854 26.85 3.85 -46.51
C ARG A 854 25.56 4.60 -46.18
N LEU A 855 24.47 4.27 -46.87
CA LEU A 855 23.15 4.88 -46.59
C LEU A 855 22.66 4.57 -45.16
N ALA A 856 22.96 3.36 -44.65
CA ALA A 856 22.64 3.01 -43.26
C ALA A 856 23.39 3.89 -42.24
N LEU A 857 24.67 4.18 -42.51
CA LEU A 857 25.48 5.07 -41.65
C LEU A 857 25.00 6.52 -41.73
N GLU A 858 24.72 7.02 -42.93
CA GLU A 858 24.13 8.37 -43.11
C GLU A 858 22.81 8.51 -42.38
N ALA A 859 21.97 7.47 -42.42
CA ALA A 859 20.73 7.44 -41.67
C ALA A 859 20.94 7.35 -40.12
N ALA A 860 22.01 6.69 -39.67
CA ALA A 860 22.40 6.62 -38.25
C ALA A 860 22.90 7.99 -37.76
N GLU A 861 23.74 8.67 -38.51
CA GLU A 861 24.27 10.00 -38.18
C GLU A 861 23.18 11.09 -38.22
N GLY A 862 22.25 11.00 -39.14
CA GLY A 862 21.13 11.92 -39.32
C GLY A 862 19.97 11.68 -38.34
N SER A 863 20.03 10.65 -37.52
CA SER A 863 19.02 10.25 -36.56
C SER A 863 19.64 10.09 -35.14
N ASP A 864 18.78 10.14 -34.13
CA ASP A 864 19.18 9.85 -32.73
C ASP A 864 19.32 8.32 -32.52
N CYS A 865 20.17 7.69 -33.34
CA CYS A 865 20.42 6.25 -33.33
C CYS A 865 21.16 5.82 -32.06
N PRO A 866 20.75 4.72 -31.36
CA PRO A 866 21.53 4.19 -30.27
C PRO A 866 22.95 3.78 -30.71
N ALA A 867 23.97 4.13 -29.92
CA ALA A 867 25.37 3.84 -30.24
C ALA A 867 25.65 2.35 -30.48
N LEU A 868 24.87 1.47 -29.79
CA LEU A 868 24.92 0.02 -30.05
C LEU A 868 24.63 -0.31 -31.53
N GLU A 869 23.51 0.18 -32.04
CA GLU A 869 23.04 -0.11 -33.40
C GLU A 869 23.90 0.62 -34.45
N HIS A 870 24.32 1.86 -34.17
CA HIS A 870 25.23 2.63 -35.02
C HIS A 870 26.58 1.89 -35.14
N GLY A 871 27.15 1.42 -34.05
CA GLY A 871 28.40 0.65 -34.12
C GLY A 871 28.26 -0.66 -34.88
N LEU A 872 27.12 -1.39 -34.75
CA LEU A 872 26.85 -2.59 -35.56
C LEU A 872 26.71 -2.27 -37.04
N ALA A 873 26.07 -1.17 -37.41
CA ALA A 873 26.00 -0.69 -38.81
C ALA A 873 27.39 -0.39 -39.34
N THR A 874 28.25 0.24 -38.53
CA THR A 874 29.64 0.54 -38.88
C THR A 874 30.49 -0.75 -39.04
N VAL A 875 30.29 -1.78 -38.19
CA VAL A 875 30.92 -3.10 -38.34
C VAL A 875 30.46 -3.78 -39.63
N GLU A 876 29.18 -3.72 -39.94
CA GLU A 876 28.68 -4.30 -41.19
C GLU A 876 29.21 -3.57 -42.43
N ALA A 877 29.33 -2.23 -42.38
CA ALA A 877 29.99 -1.49 -43.43
C ALA A 877 31.44 -1.92 -43.68
N ALA A 878 32.19 -2.19 -42.58
CA ALA A 878 33.53 -2.74 -42.71
C ALA A 878 33.52 -4.13 -43.34
N ARG A 879 32.59 -5.01 -43.01
CA ARG A 879 32.39 -6.33 -43.62
C ARG A 879 32.04 -6.22 -45.09
N CYS A 880 31.24 -5.24 -45.51
CA CYS A 880 30.92 -4.98 -46.89
C CYS A 880 32.19 -4.53 -47.72
N HIS A 881 33.02 -3.64 -47.12
CA HIS A 881 34.26 -3.21 -47.71
C HIS A 881 35.25 -4.38 -47.87
N LEU A 882 35.36 -5.27 -46.86
CA LEU A 882 36.16 -6.47 -47.00
C LEU A 882 35.68 -7.39 -48.11
N ALA A 883 34.38 -7.61 -48.25
CA ALA A 883 33.77 -8.40 -49.30
C ALA A 883 34.01 -7.78 -50.71
N ALA A 884 34.12 -6.46 -50.78
CA ALA A 884 34.47 -5.70 -51.95
C ALA A 884 35.99 -5.57 -52.20
N ASN A 885 36.83 -6.29 -51.40
CA ASN A 885 38.29 -6.29 -51.46
C ASN A 885 38.94 -4.92 -51.17
N ASP A 886 38.34 -4.15 -50.24
CA ASP A 886 38.84 -2.82 -49.77
C ASP A 886 39.21 -2.88 -48.28
N PRO A 887 40.39 -3.47 -47.90
CA PRO A 887 40.76 -3.61 -46.51
C PRO A 887 41.08 -2.32 -45.78
N ALA A 888 41.47 -1.26 -46.54
CA ALA A 888 41.79 0.05 -45.93
C ALA A 888 40.53 0.74 -45.38
N GLN A 889 39.46 0.75 -46.14
CA GLN A 889 38.17 1.28 -45.69
C GLN A 889 37.56 0.41 -44.59
N ALA A 890 37.69 -0.92 -44.66
CA ALA A 890 37.25 -1.82 -43.61
C ALA A 890 37.93 -1.50 -42.28
N ALA A 891 39.24 -1.30 -42.28
CA ALA A 891 40.00 -0.94 -41.07
C ALA A 891 39.57 0.44 -40.49
N ALA A 892 39.27 1.40 -41.37
CA ALA A 892 38.81 2.70 -40.96
C ALA A 892 37.45 2.58 -40.24
N ARG A 893 36.49 1.83 -40.84
CA ARG A 893 35.17 1.59 -40.23
C ARG A 893 35.22 0.81 -38.93
N TRP A 894 36.10 -0.17 -38.78
CA TRP A 894 36.25 -0.87 -37.48
C TRP A 894 36.78 0.01 -36.35
N ARG A 895 37.71 0.95 -36.62
CA ARG A 895 38.15 1.95 -35.64
C ARG A 895 37.01 2.88 -35.23
N GLU A 896 36.23 3.31 -36.20
CA GLU A 896 35.04 4.12 -35.97
C GLU A 896 34.00 3.42 -35.10
N ALA A 897 33.70 2.12 -35.33
CA ALA A 897 32.78 1.35 -34.51
C ALA A 897 33.22 1.30 -33.03
N LEU A 898 34.52 1.10 -32.79
CA LEU A 898 35.07 1.11 -31.41
C LEU A 898 34.90 2.49 -30.75
N THR A 899 35.09 3.55 -31.49
CA THR A 899 34.92 4.93 -31.02
C THR A 899 33.45 5.23 -30.70
N VAL A 900 32.52 4.81 -31.55
CA VAL A 900 31.09 4.98 -31.39
C VAL A 900 30.60 4.22 -30.13
N TRP A 901 31.03 2.98 -29.94
CA TRP A 901 30.66 2.19 -28.75
C TRP A 901 31.23 2.75 -27.47
N GLU A 902 32.45 3.31 -27.47
CA GLU A 902 33.05 3.91 -26.28
C GLU A 902 32.29 5.19 -25.91
N ALA A 903 32.04 6.09 -26.87
CA ALA A 903 31.31 7.32 -26.67
C ALA A 903 29.87 7.07 -26.17
N GLY A 904 29.21 6.02 -26.66
CA GLY A 904 27.85 5.63 -26.26
C GLY A 904 27.80 4.71 -25.04
N GLN A 905 28.90 4.50 -24.33
CA GLN A 905 28.96 3.65 -23.12
C GLN A 905 28.50 2.19 -23.36
N VAL A 906 28.82 1.63 -24.53
CA VAL A 906 28.48 0.24 -24.89
C VAL A 906 29.63 -0.68 -24.50
N ASP A 907 29.51 -1.39 -23.36
CA ASP A 907 30.62 -2.15 -22.76
C ASP A 907 30.62 -3.64 -23.10
N GLY A 908 29.45 -4.22 -23.35
CA GLY A 908 29.25 -5.68 -23.35
C GLY A 908 29.20 -6.34 -24.75
N MET A 909 29.62 -5.65 -25.83
CA MET A 909 29.55 -6.22 -27.18
C MET A 909 30.49 -7.35 -27.42
N ALA A 910 29.95 -8.52 -27.81
CA ALA A 910 30.72 -9.70 -28.18
C ALA A 910 31.59 -9.49 -29.44
N GLU A 911 31.18 -8.58 -30.32
CA GLU A 911 31.93 -8.21 -31.53
C GLU A 911 33.20 -7.39 -31.29
N ARG A 912 33.34 -6.70 -30.15
CA ARG A 912 34.52 -5.87 -29.81
C ARG A 912 35.84 -6.62 -29.97
N PRO A 913 36.01 -7.85 -29.40
CA PRO A 913 37.20 -8.63 -29.59
C PRO A 913 37.45 -9.03 -31.07
N ALA A 914 36.38 -9.38 -31.78
CA ALA A 914 36.49 -9.76 -33.19
C ALA A 914 36.88 -8.56 -34.08
N VAL A 915 36.36 -7.36 -33.79
CA VAL A 915 36.74 -6.11 -34.46
C VAL A 915 38.18 -5.74 -34.18
N ALA A 916 38.65 -5.88 -32.92
CA ALA A 916 40.05 -5.65 -32.55
C ALA A 916 41.00 -6.63 -33.24
N ALA A 917 40.68 -7.92 -33.23
CA ALA A 917 41.48 -8.96 -33.94
C ALA A 917 41.49 -8.71 -35.46
N GLY A 918 40.36 -8.30 -36.05
CA GLY A 918 40.31 -7.94 -37.48
C GLY A 918 41.20 -6.76 -37.82
N LEU A 919 41.28 -5.74 -36.94
CA LEU A 919 42.18 -4.61 -37.10
C LEU A 919 43.65 -5.01 -37.02
N GLU A 920 44.00 -5.89 -36.09
CA GLU A 920 45.36 -6.45 -35.97
C GLU A 920 45.76 -7.24 -37.23
N ALA A 921 44.86 -8.06 -37.77
CA ALA A 921 45.08 -8.85 -38.96
C ALA A 921 45.30 -8.00 -40.26
N LEU A 922 44.78 -6.77 -40.28
CA LEU A 922 44.96 -5.83 -41.42
C LEU A 922 46.14 -4.86 -41.21
N GLN A 923 46.87 -4.91 -40.13
CA GLN A 923 48.11 -4.14 -39.96
C GLN A 923 49.23 -4.84 -40.75
N PRO A 924 50.06 -4.11 -41.52
CA PRO A 924 51.21 -4.70 -42.15
C PRO A 924 52.14 -5.30 -41.09
N PRO A 925 52.80 -6.46 -41.33
CA PRO A 925 53.76 -7.02 -40.36
C PRO A 925 54.84 -5.98 -40.12
N THR A 926 55.08 -5.62 -38.86
CA THR A 926 56.10 -4.69 -38.39
C THR A 926 57.50 -5.20 -38.69
#